data_f04b9123b37f6e9d2b14e86666c73525
#
_entry.id   f04b9123b37f6e9d2b14e86666c73525
#
_cell.length_a   1.000
_cell.length_b   1.000
_cell.length_c   1.000
_cell.angle_alpha   90.00
_cell.angle_beta   90.00
_cell.angle_gamma   90.00
#
_symmetry.space_group_name_H-M   'P 1'
#
loop_
_entity.id
_entity.type
_entity.pdbx_description
1 polymer ?
#
loop_
_entity_poly.entity_id
_entity_poly.type
_entity_poly.pdbx_seq_one_letter_code
_entity_poly.pdbx_strand_id
1 'polypeptide(L)'
;MKFLFALAAGIAGALCCGENLLPNSSFELGTAGWGVMNEVPKENGKFQALRVRSSKDSVHGASSLELRNPDGGLVVLCSPAVPVAPGEMYTFSVWLKASVPMTAELSFFSPIDGRWHVVSRKVPVSKEWKRCEFVRKIPAGHPEVVVRVQFRSEGTLFADAAQLERGGSASAYSPSAPVEAAVEMPKTWCTAGERNVTFRAVNYGTSAAEIPFSVTARNALTGWKTEKRLAVELGGGKTVEQQIRLPLLNRGAVELGAKWDSGQAIPFRLAVLNALPRGKSDPEREFCVGVNETGVFRNAGTAHNPYQALGIDFAGHLEMLHATGVSVIRLFEYELGRSWVINPERGKFEFEQLNRFLDAVAKSEIVPYICMDTEAFSINPDSKNPRHVAVRNWFMARDGKREKPLNGMKNAIPVSPLMADWNAYIRAFVENARGRVRYYEIMNEPNLRMTAAKYSSYLETAYRTAKQADPQCRIVGICSTEDYGAEADAFTANAAKIGAFAFLDAFSFHPYQAALDSSAVPADRLLDKLNALRTKYRPEVQLWNSELFYIHSVEDAKKHRRTDPQFLRPENLTRRYVIDFGEGVRVSTPLHVWQLFEKHSARMFADPTRFGQKAVPNASAAAQNAFVYFLHGAKPLGRLELPAGVNGYLFRTADGRETAVVWAVENSRGFFLSLPAELKVFDLFGNPLENVSKLLLDERPVYLTGKNLKGFLTASAFQPQEVIAVTGARFRQTGELAVEFQNRTANAVPLVARLKDGGEIRKCTVPADGRASVRFHTENPAPELLWFDGSRQKKRRLNPVSVRKTMFSGEKVRVGEALEFSAEMTPEFLSVAFSVKDRRRGERIPGQPWTGDCLELFLDTAPESGLDRHLPGASVYRLFVVPVSANGLPAELSGSPNLDCGKIRWSLKENGADYSGKIEIPWEAIGCSGPRELGFDIIADDAEGTKRLAYHAWAGDDRNHASRFQFGRIFMESRRE
;
A
#
# COMPACT_ATOMS: atom_id res chain seq x y z
N MET A 1 -7.70 18.91 16.02
CA MET A 1 -7.38 19.26 14.63
C MET A 1 -6.72 20.63 14.44
N LYS A 2 -6.70 21.53 15.42
CA LYS A 2 -5.99 22.83 15.34
C LYS A 2 -4.56 22.81 15.92
N PHE A 3 -4.10 21.73 16.53
CA PHE A 3 -2.81 21.65 17.22
C PHE A 3 -1.63 21.17 16.36
N LEU A 4 -1.86 20.57 15.20
CA LEU A 4 -0.78 20.13 14.30
C LEU A 4 -0.30 21.24 13.34
N PHE A 5 -1.08 22.31 13.18
CA PHE A 5 -0.67 23.49 12.40
C PHE A 5 0.13 24.52 13.21
N ALA A 6 0.06 24.45 14.54
CA ALA A 6 0.79 25.38 15.38
C ALA A 6 2.31 25.07 15.45
N LEU A 7 2.75 23.85 15.16
CA LEU A 7 4.17 23.51 15.14
C LEU A 7 4.87 23.87 13.81
N ALA A 8 4.13 23.99 12.71
CA ALA A 8 4.67 24.43 11.42
C ALA A 8 4.57 25.95 11.20
N ALA A 9 3.65 26.62 11.91
CA ALA A 9 3.45 28.07 11.79
C ALA A 9 4.21 28.91 12.82
N GLY A 10 4.78 28.28 13.85
CA GLY A 10 5.54 28.97 14.91
C GLY A 10 7.02 29.22 14.60
N ILE A 11 7.56 28.63 13.50
CA ILE A 11 9.00 28.78 13.11
C ILE A 11 9.16 29.65 11.87
N ALA A 12 8.16 30.41 11.46
CA ALA A 12 8.34 31.49 10.50
C ALA A 12 8.93 32.78 11.11
N GLY A 13 9.47 32.71 12.34
CA GLY A 13 10.38 33.70 12.88
C GLY A 13 11.66 33.70 12.06
N ALA A 14 12.11 34.87 11.62
CA ALA A 14 13.29 35.10 10.83
C ALA A 14 14.46 34.16 11.21
N LEU A 15 14.72 33.15 10.36
CA LEU A 15 15.95 32.35 10.42
C LEU A 15 17.10 33.30 10.20
N CYS A 16 17.86 33.61 11.24
CA CYS A 16 19.07 34.43 11.15
C CYS A 16 20.11 33.72 10.26
N CYS A 17 20.80 34.46 9.40
CA CYS A 17 21.94 33.92 8.67
C CYS A 17 22.97 33.40 9.69
N GLY A 18 23.43 32.14 9.54
CA GLY A 18 24.42 31.52 10.42
C GLY A 18 23.87 30.54 11.45
N GLU A 19 22.53 30.35 11.60
CA GLU A 19 21.96 29.36 12.50
C GLU A 19 22.04 27.95 11.88
N ASN A 20 22.64 27.01 12.63
CA ASN A 20 22.71 25.62 12.20
C ASN A 20 21.39 24.92 12.43
N LEU A 21 20.82 24.40 11.36
CA LEU A 21 19.51 23.70 11.38
C LEU A 21 19.62 22.22 11.76
N LEU A 22 20.83 21.65 11.85
CA LEU A 22 21.01 20.21 12.08
C LEU A 22 21.16 19.91 13.57
N PRO A 23 20.27 19.14 14.17
CA PRO A 23 20.44 18.67 15.54
C PRO A 23 21.56 17.63 15.62
N ASN A 24 22.21 17.54 16.79
CA ASN A 24 23.33 16.62 17.07
C ASN A 24 24.39 16.64 15.98
N SER A 25 24.73 17.81 15.52
CA SER A 25 25.59 18.00 14.35
C SER A 25 27.09 17.85 14.66
N SER A 26 27.46 17.81 15.94
CA SER A 26 28.80 17.43 16.39
C SER A 26 28.88 16.01 16.96
N PHE A 27 27.82 15.23 16.79
CA PHE A 27 27.73 13.82 17.15
C PHE A 27 28.02 13.46 18.62
N GLU A 28 27.90 14.44 19.53
CA GLU A 28 28.09 14.25 20.98
C GLU A 28 27.02 13.27 21.56
N LEU A 29 25.85 13.17 20.92
CA LEU A 29 24.79 12.24 21.28
C LEU A 29 24.82 10.98 20.40
N GLY A 30 25.99 10.64 19.83
CA GLY A 30 26.13 9.52 18.90
C GLY A 30 25.39 9.73 17.60
N THR A 31 24.60 8.74 17.17
CA THR A 31 23.80 8.83 15.94
C THR A 31 22.40 9.38 16.15
N ALA A 32 22.07 9.92 17.32
CA ALA A 32 20.73 10.43 17.60
C ALA A 32 20.29 11.44 16.55
N GLY A 33 19.14 11.18 15.93
CA GLY A 33 18.60 11.99 14.83
C GLY A 33 19.24 11.74 13.46
N TRP A 34 20.30 10.99 13.35
CA TRP A 34 21.00 10.69 12.09
C TRP A 34 20.79 9.24 11.67
N GLY A 35 20.43 9.05 10.41
CA GLY A 35 20.29 7.74 9.78
C GLY A 35 21.56 7.33 9.05
N VAL A 36 21.92 6.07 9.11
CA VAL A 36 23.02 5.54 8.30
C VAL A 36 22.51 4.43 7.41
N MET A 37 22.86 4.47 6.13
CA MET A 37 22.49 3.51 5.11
C MET A 37 23.73 2.86 4.53
N ASN A 38 23.63 1.56 4.22
CA ASN A 38 24.71 0.81 3.58
C ASN A 38 24.16 -0.02 2.43
N GLU A 39 24.78 0.02 1.28
CA GLU A 39 24.50 -0.84 0.14
C GLU A 39 25.62 -1.87 0.02
N VAL A 40 25.25 -3.15 0.10
CA VAL A 40 26.24 -4.22 -0.10
C VAL A 40 26.67 -4.26 -1.56
N PRO A 41 27.97 -4.42 -1.87
CA PRO A 41 28.46 -4.50 -3.24
C PRO A 41 27.81 -5.66 -4.02
N LYS A 42 27.52 -5.43 -5.28
CA LYS A 42 26.85 -6.41 -6.19
C LYS A 42 27.66 -7.66 -6.45
N GLU A 43 28.96 -7.52 -6.43
CA GLU A 43 29.91 -8.55 -6.84
C GLU A 43 30.85 -8.83 -5.66
N ASN A 44 30.87 -10.09 -5.21
CA ASN A 44 31.76 -10.58 -4.15
C ASN A 44 31.60 -9.93 -2.76
N GLY A 45 30.46 -9.33 -2.46
CA GLY A 45 30.22 -8.72 -1.15
C GLY A 45 30.33 -9.76 -0.02
N LYS A 46 31.20 -9.51 0.94
CA LYS A 46 31.37 -10.37 2.11
C LYS A 46 30.23 -10.20 3.12
N PHE A 47 29.22 -9.38 2.82
CA PHE A 47 28.12 -9.03 3.70
C PHE A 47 28.58 -8.61 5.11
N GLN A 48 29.72 -7.96 5.21
CA GLN A 48 30.19 -7.46 6.49
C GLN A 48 29.37 -6.22 6.86
N ALA A 49 28.80 -6.23 8.06
CA ALA A 49 28.01 -5.14 8.54
C ALA A 49 28.86 -3.85 8.64
N LEU A 50 28.33 -2.77 8.11
CA LEU A 50 28.84 -1.44 8.39
C LEU A 50 28.95 -1.23 9.90
N ARG A 51 30.08 -0.76 10.38
CA ARG A 51 30.28 -0.42 11.77
C ARG A 51 30.17 1.09 11.94
N VAL A 52 29.24 1.50 12.77
CA VAL A 52 29.01 2.91 13.14
C VAL A 52 29.25 3.04 14.65
N ARG A 53 30.14 3.95 15.02
CA ARG A 53 30.44 4.21 16.44
C ARG A 53 30.89 5.66 16.64
N SER A 54 30.82 6.13 17.88
CA SER A 54 31.49 7.37 18.27
C SER A 54 32.99 7.16 18.34
N SER A 55 33.74 8.17 17.90
CA SER A 55 35.20 8.26 17.97
C SER A 55 35.61 9.47 18.83
N LYS A 56 36.71 9.36 19.52
CA LYS A 56 37.32 10.50 20.26
C LYS A 56 38.17 11.42 19.39
N ASP A 57 38.43 11.04 18.15
CA ASP A 57 39.11 11.85 17.16
C ASP A 57 38.10 12.83 16.55
N SER A 58 38.00 14.03 17.05
CA SER A 58 36.98 15.03 16.74
C SER A 58 37.57 16.40 16.43
N VAL A 59 36.83 17.23 15.74
CA VAL A 59 37.14 18.63 15.47
C VAL A 59 36.38 19.54 16.43
N HIS A 60 35.20 19.17 16.82
CA HIS A 60 34.36 19.91 17.75
C HIS A 60 33.83 18.98 18.85
N GLY A 61 33.88 19.49 20.10
CA GLY A 61 33.44 18.70 21.25
C GLY A 61 34.40 17.55 21.57
N ALA A 62 33.85 16.45 22.07
CA ALA A 62 34.60 15.27 22.52
C ALA A 62 34.44 14.05 21.61
N SER A 63 33.53 14.10 20.62
CA SER A 63 33.14 12.95 19.80
C SER A 63 32.92 13.30 18.34
N SER A 64 33.29 12.42 17.45
CA SER A 64 32.88 12.40 16.04
C SER A 64 32.19 11.10 15.70
N LEU A 65 31.65 10.95 14.50
CA LEU A 65 31.08 9.74 14.00
C LEU A 65 32.08 8.97 13.12
N GLU A 66 32.35 7.71 13.47
CA GLU A 66 33.18 6.79 12.70
C GLU A 66 32.30 5.83 11.90
N LEU A 67 32.46 5.79 10.57
CA LEU A 67 31.77 4.95 9.61
C LEU A 67 32.76 4.00 8.94
N ARG A 68 32.90 2.78 9.43
CA ARG A 68 33.80 1.78 8.84
C ARG A 68 33.08 0.94 7.80
N ASN A 69 33.46 1.12 6.54
CA ASN A 69 32.95 0.39 5.39
C ASN A 69 33.94 -0.72 4.99
N PRO A 70 33.68 -1.98 5.35
CA PRO A 70 34.62 -3.07 5.09
C PRO A 70 34.55 -3.59 3.66
N ASP A 71 33.45 -3.34 2.93
CA ASP A 71 33.13 -4.01 1.65
C ASP A 71 33.12 -3.06 0.44
N GLY A 72 33.38 -1.76 0.65
CA GLY A 72 33.37 -0.77 -0.43
C GLY A 72 31.99 -0.50 -1.02
N GLY A 73 30.91 -0.97 -0.40
CA GLY A 73 29.53 -0.65 -0.78
C GLY A 73 29.19 0.81 -0.53
N LEU A 74 28.02 1.24 -1.03
CA LEU A 74 27.56 2.60 -0.74
C LEU A 74 27.20 2.73 0.73
N VAL A 75 27.81 3.69 1.39
CA VAL A 75 27.44 4.16 2.74
C VAL A 75 26.89 5.58 2.63
N VAL A 76 25.76 5.83 3.28
CA VAL A 76 25.11 7.14 3.30
C VAL A 76 24.77 7.51 4.74
N LEU A 77 25.33 8.61 5.21
CA LEU A 77 24.93 9.27 6.46
C LEU A 77 23.91 10.35 6.12
N CYS A 78 22.72 10.26 6.72
CA CYS A 78 21.59 11.16 6.47
C CYS A 78 21.23 11.96 7.72
N SER A 79 21.03 13.26 7.57
CA SER A 79 20.39 14.07 8.61
C SER A 79 18.91 13.73 8.76
N PRO A 80 18.23 14.14 9.83
CA PRO A 80 16.77 14.24 9.80
C PRO A 80 16.33 15.24 8.73
N ALA A 81 15.07 15.14 8.28
CA ALA A 81 14.49 16.17 7.43
C ALA A 81 14.33 17.46 8.23
N VAL A 82 14.85 18.55 7.70
CA VAL A 82 14.74 19.87 8.32
C VAL A 82 13.98 20.84 7.43
N PRO A 83 13.14 21.71 8.01
CA PRO A 83 12.42 22.73 7.26
C PRO A 83 13.39 23.73 6.60
N VAL A 84 13.09 24.09 5.35
CA VAL A 84 13.85 25.10 4.61
C VAL A 84 12.90 26.04 3.85
N ALA A 85 13.36 27.24 3.53
CA ALA A 85 12.60 28.18 2.71
C ALA A 85 12.86 27.94 1.23
N PRO A 86 11.85 27.53 0.43
CA PRO A 86 11.99 27.39 -1.01
C PRO A 86 12.43 28.71 -1.68
N GLY A 87 13.34 28.63 -2.65
CA GLY A 87 13.89 29.80 -3.34
C GLY A 87 15.14 30.40 -2.70
N GLU A 88 15.47 30.02 -1.48
CA GLU A 88 16.62 30.54 -0.76
C GLU A 88 17.88 29.68 -0.97
N MET A 89 19.05 30.30 -0.75
CA MET A 89 20.33 29.61 -0.76
C MET A 89 20.61 28.98 0.59
N TYR A 90 21.12 27.76 0.58
CA TYR A 90 21.59 27.04 1.76
C TYR A 90 22.99 26.48 1.52
N THR A 91 23.78 26.47 2.58
CA THR A 91 25.10 25.86 2.60
C THR A 91 25.11 24.69 3.57
N PHE A 92 25.40 23.49 3.04
CA PHE A 92 25.73 22.34 3.85
C PHE A 92 27.24 22.21 3.95
N SER A 93 27.79 22.18 5.17
CA SER A 93 29.18 21.92 5.42
C SER A 93 29.37 20.85 6.49
N VAL A 94 30.49 20.13 6.40
CA VAL A 94 30.83 19.05 7.34
C VAL A 94 32.33 18.83 7.34
N TRP A 95 32.90 18.57 8.49
CA TRP A 95 34.30 18.16 8.60
C TRP A 95 34.39 16.66 8.34
N LEU A 96 35.29 16.29 7.43
CA LEU A 96 35.52 14.90 7.02
C LEU A 96 37.02 14.56 7.13
N LYS A 97 37.26 13.31 7.54
CA LYS A 97 38.57 12.66 7.58
C LYS A 97 38.42 11.20 7.18
N ALA A 98 39.41 10.57 6.58
CA ALA A 98 39.36 9.20 6.16
C ALA A 98 40.61 8.41 6.53
N SER A 99 40.50 7.12 6.80
CA SER A 99 41.65 6.23 7.08
C SER A 99 42.54 6.02 5.84
N VAL A 100 41.95 6.14 4.66
CA VAL A 100 42.62 6.11 3.35
C VAL A 100 42.05 7.22 2.47
N PRO A 101 42.79 7.80 1.54
CA PRO A 101 42.23 8.78 0.62
C PRO A 101 41.01 8.23 -0.13
N MET A 102 39.91 8.96 -0.12
CA MET A 102 38.68 8.55 -0.79
C MET A 102 37.88 9.75 -1.31
N THR A 103 36.87 9.49 -2.10
CA THR A 103 35.91 10.51 -2.53
C THR A 103 34.62 10.32 -1.76
N ALA A 104 34.16 11.36 -1.08
CA ALA A 104 32.83 11.46 -0.54
C ALA A 104 31.94 12.34 -1.44
N GLU A 105 30.66 12.25 -1.26
CA GLU A 105 29.66 13.03 -1.99
C GLU A 105 28.72 13.68 -0.98
N LEU A 106 28.63 15.01 -1.02
CA LEU A 106 27.70 15.80 -0.23
C LEU A 106 26.43 16.01 -1.06
N SER A 107 25.25 15.81 -0.49
CA SER A 107 24.00 15.98 -1.25
C SER A 107 22.88 16.63 -0.44
N PHE A 108 22.02 17.35 -1.18
CA PHE A 108 20.68 17.73 -0.74
C PHE A 108 19.69 16.75 -1.34
N PHE A 109 18.78 16.30 -0.52
CA PHE A 109 17.80 15.27 -0.86
C PHE A 109 16.43 15.69 -0.35
N SER A 110 15.43 15.68 -1.21
CA SER A 110 14.08 16.11 -0.86
C SER A 110 13.02 15.30 -1.59
N PRO A 111 11.96 14.84 -0.91
CA PRO A 111 10.84 14.18 -1.55
C PRO A 111 9.84 15.21 -2.10
N ILE A 112 9.47 15.08 -3.38
CA ILE A 112 8.39 15.86 -3.99
C ILE A 112 7.54 14.96 -4.86
N ASP A 113 6.23 15.05 -4.71
CA ASP A 113 5.24 14.30 -5.51
C ASP A 113 5.56 12.81 -5.65
N GLY A 114 6.06 12.20 -4.56
CA GLY A 114 6.45 10.80 -4.52
C GLY A 114 7.75 10.48 -5.28
N ARG A 115 8.48 11.48 -5.73
CA ARG A 115 9.81 11.33 -6.34
C ARG A 115 10.87 11.99 -5.47
N TRP A 116 12.05 11.39 -5.48
CA TRP A 116 13.19 11.94 -4.76
C TRP A 116 14.06 12.78 -5.68
N HIS A 117 14.28 14.02 -5.28
CA HIS A 117 15.19 14.92 -5.95
C HIS A 117 16.52 14.95 -5.21
N VAL A 118 17.59 14.62 -5.88
CA VAL A 118 18.95 14.58 -5.32
C VAL A 118 19.85 15.47 -6.14
N VAL A 119 20.53 16.38 -5.46
CA VAL A 119 21.61 17.17 -6.04
C VAL A 119 22.85 16.97 -5.19
N SER A 120 23.99 16.72 -5.80
CA SER A 120 25.19 16.33 -5.10
C SER A 120 26.47 16.97 -5.64
N ARG A 121 27.51 16.97 -4.79
CA ARG A 121 28.87 17.40 -5.10
C ARG A 121 29.87 16.39 -4.56
N LYS A 122 30.78 15.91 -5.39
CA LYS A 122 31.92 15.08 -4.98
C LYS A 122 33.01 15.91 -4.37
N VAL A 123 33.59 15.43 -3.25
CA VAL A 123 34.66 16.06 -2.50
C VAL A 123 35.75 15.03 -2.19
N PRO A 124 37.04 15.36 -2.37
CA PRO A 124 38.14 14.52 -1.93
C PRO A 124 38.29 14.58 -0.41
N VAL A 125 38.45 13.41 0.21
CA VAL A 125 38.69 13.26 1.65
C VAL A 125 40.05 12.61 1.88
N SER A 126 40.88 13.21 2.73
CA SER A 126 42.21 12.73 3.08
C SER A 126 42.29 12.19 4.51
N LYS A 127 43.48 11.84 4.94
CA LYS A 127 43.76 11.43 6.32
C LYS A 127 43.73 12.57 7.35
N GLU A 128 43.67 13.80 6.88
CA GLU A 128 43.55 14.99 7.71
C GLU A 128 42.11 15.52 7.72
N TRP A 129 41.69 16.09 8.84
CA TRP A 129 40.40 16.75 8.94
C TRP A 129 40.31 17.94 7.98
N LYS A 130 39.27 17.96 7.17
CA LYS A 130 38.99 19.05 6.23
C LYS A 130 37.51 19.37 6.22
N ARG A 131 37.18 20.66 6.31
CA ARG A 131 35.82 21.13 6.10
C ARG A 131 35.48 21.06 4.62
N CYS A 132 34.42 20.33 4.30
CA CYS A 132 33.86 20.22 2.97
C CYS A 132 32.48 20.90 2.94
N GLU A 133 32.17 21.60 1.86
CA GLU A 133 30.93 22.36 1.76
C GLU A 133 30.28 22.21 0.41
N PHE A 134 28.95 22.36 0.40
CA PHE A 134 28.12 22.33 -0.80
C PHE A 134 26.98 23.34 -0.67
N VAL A 135 26.94 24.31 -1.59
CA VAL A 135 25.97 25.39 -1.62
C VAL A 135 24.90 25.08 -2.65
N ARG A 136 23.63 25.29 -2.29
CA ARG A 136 22.51 25.03 -3.18
C ARG A 136 21.35 25.98 -2.95
N LYS A 137 20.77 26.50 -4.04
CA LYS A 137 19.47 27.13 -4.02
C LYS A 137 18.38 26.07 -3.94
N ILE A 138 17.50 26.15 -2.93
CA ILE A 138 16.40 25.22 -2.76
C ILE A 138 15.32 25.51 -3.80
N PRO A 139 14.93 24.57 -4.66
CA PRO A 139 13.90 24.81 -5.66
C PRO A 139 12.53 25.08 -5.05
N ALA A 140 11.64 25.72 -5.83
CA ALA A 140 10.24 25.91 -5.44
C ALA A 140 9.59 24.54 -5.17
N GLY A 141 8.72 24.47 -4.16
CA GLY A 141 8.02 23.24 -3.81
C GLY A 141 8.79 22.28 -2.89
N HIS A 142 10.01 22.63 -2.44
CA HIS A 142 10.81 21.85 -1.48
C HIS A 142 10.82 22.52 -0.08
N PRO A 143 9.81 22.29 0.77
CA PRO A 143 9.74 22.91 2.09
C PRO A 143 10.64 22.25 3.13
N GLU A 144 11.24 21.09 2.82
CA GLU A 144 12.15 20.35 3.70
C GLU A 144 13.27 19.70 2.88
N VAL A 145 14.41 19.50 3.53
CA VAL A 145 15.55 18.78 2.94
C VAL A 145 16.21 17.86 3.96
N VAL A 146 16.83 16.81 3.43
CA VAL A 146 17.77 15.94 4.14
C VAL A 146 19.13 16.19 3.53
N VAL A 147 20.16 16.45 4.34
CA VAL A 147 21.54 16.49 3.86
C VAL A 147 22.22 15.15 4.07
N ARG A 148 23.12 14.80 3.14
CA ARG A 148 23.78 13.50 3.14
C ARG A 148 25.27 13.61 2.90
N VAL A 149 26.00 12.69 3.53
CA VAL A 149 27.39 12.36 3.20
C VAL A 149 27.40 10.92 2.74
N GLN A 150 27.88 10.66 1.53
CA GLN A 150 27.93 9.30 0.99
C GLN A 150 29.30 8.97 0.40
N PHE A 151 29.68 7.69 0.46
CA PHE A 151 30.95 7.20 -0.11
C PHE A 151 30.88 5.72 -0.49
N ARG A 152 31.77 5.30 -1.42
CA ARG A 152 31.85 3.92 -1.96
C ARG A 152 33.28 3.37 -1.92
N SER A 153 33.96 3.50 -0.83
CA SER A 153 35.34 3.02 -0.70
C SER A 153 35.46 2.10 0.50
N GLU A 154 36.25 1.07 0.39
CA GLU A 154 36.71 0.37 1.60
C GLU A 154 37.50 1.33 2.48
N GLY A 155 37.34 1.20 3.80
CA GLY A 155 38.00 2.04 4.77
C GLY A 155 37.03 2.69 5.77
N THR A 156 37.54 3.69 6.47
CA THR A 156 36.78 4.39 7.50
C THR A 156 36.66 5.88 7.16
N LEU A 157 35.43 6.39 7.16
CA LEU A 157 35.14 7.81 7.10
C LEU A 157 34.80 8.31 8.50
N PHE A 158 35.37 9.43 8.90
CA PHE A 158 34.99 10.19 10.10
C PHE A 158 34.24 11.44 9.66
N ALA A 159 33.17 11.77 10.38
CA ALA A 159 32.37 12.98 10.16
C ALA A 159 32.12 13.71 11.46
N ASP A 160 32.21 15.02 11.42
CA ASP A 160 32.04 15.89 12.58
C ASP A 160 31.60 17.31 12.17
N ALA A 161 31.06 18.06 13.12
CA ALA A 161 30.70 19.46 12.98
C ALA A 161 29.92 19.75 11.69
N ALA A 162 28.88 18.99 11.44
CA ALA A 162 27.99 19.18 10.31
C ALA A 162 27.10 20.42 10.49
N GLN A 163 26.93 21.23 9.46
CA GLN A 163 26.14 22.46 9.52
C GLN A 163 25.33 22.66 8.27
N LEU A 164 24.04 22.91 8.43
CA LEU A 164 23.16 23.40 7.37
C LEU A 164 22.62 24.75 7.78
N GLU A 165 22.95 25.76 7.01
CA GLU A 165 22.60 27.15 7.29
C GLU A 165 22.06 27.86 6.05
N ARG A 166 21.24 28.88 6.26
CA ARG A 166 20.80 29.77 5.19
C ARG A 166 21.94 30.71 4.79
N GLY A 167 22.24 30.75 3.51
CA GLY A 167 23.31 31.58 2.95
C GLY A 167 24.09 30.88 1.86
N GLY A 168 24.99 31.63 1.21
CA GLY A 168 25.81 31.16 0.10
C GLY A 168 27.23 30.74 0.48
N SER A 169 27.59 30.74 1.76
CA SER A 169 28.89 30.34 2.28
C SER A 169 28.77 29.81 3.70
N ALA A 170 29.66 28.92 4.10
CA ALA A 170 29.69 28.37 5.45
C ALA A 170 30.25 29.40 6.45
N SER A 171 29.52 29.65 7.54
CA SER A 171 30.00 30.42 8.70
C SER A 171 30.88 29.55 9.61
N ALA A 172 31.43 30.10 10.69
CA ALA A 172 32.06 29.29 11.75
C ALA A 172 31.05 28.27 12.27
N TYR A 173 31.52 27.04 12.58
CA TYR A 173 30.63 26.00 13.10
C TYR A 173 30.01 26.41 14.45
N SER A 174 28.73 26.18 14.58
CA SER A 174 28.00 26.28 15.85
C SER A 174 26.99 25.12 15.95
N PRO A 175 26.74 24.54 17.14
CA PRO A 175 25.67 23.60 17.34
C PRO A 175 24.30 24.26 17.12
N SER A 176 23.28 23.47 16.87
CA SER A 176 21.91 23.97 16.60
C SER A 176 21.25 24.61 17.83
N ALA A 177 21.69 24.23 19.01
CA ALA A 177 21.23 24.78 20.29
C ALA A 177 22.36 24.72 21.36
N PRO A 178 22.32 25.59 22.38
CA PRO A 178 23.30 25.55 23.49
C PRO A 178 23.24 24.23 24.28
N VAL A 179 22.08 23.64 24.37
CA VAL A 179 21.83 22.32 24.97
C VAL A 179 21.07 21.46 23.98
N GLU A 180 21.57 20.28 23.77
CA GLU A 180 20.85 19.25 22.98
C GLU A 180 20.62 18.00 23.81
N ALA A 181 19.54 17.27 23.53
CA ALA A 181 19.22 16.02 24.22
C ALA A 181 18.60 15.00 23.27
N ALA A 182 18.74 13.75 23.62
CA ALA A 182 18.11 12.62 22.93
C ALA A 182 17.61 11.59 23.91
N VAL A 183 16.56 10.89 23.52
CA VAL A 183 16.03 9.72 24.24
C VAL A 183 15.99 8.57 23.26
N GLU A 184 16.66 7.47 23.56
CA GLU A 184 16.82 6.38 22.62
C GLU A 184 16.61 5.00 23.28
N MET A 185 16.39 3.99 22.46
CA MET A 185 16.40 2.59 22.83
C MET A 185 17.30 1.79 21.88
N PRO A 186 17.87 0.66 22.33
CA PRO A 186 18.70 -0.20 21.48
C PRO A 186 17.98 -0.71 20.24
N LYS A 187 16.66 -0.99 20.37
CA LYS A 187 15.78 -1.41 19.28
C LYS A 187 14.66 -0.39 19.08
N THR A 188 14.18 -0.26 17.84
CA THR A 188 13.04 0.58 17.46
C THR A 188 11.68 -0.10 17.71
N TRP A 189 11.68 -1.15 18.49
CA TRP A 189 10.50 -1.87 18.94
C TRP A 189 10.72 -2.55 20.28
N CYS A 190 9.66 -2.73 21.04
CA CYS A 190 9.65 -3.49 22.28
C CYS A 190 8.25 -4.04 22.55
N THR A 191 8.12 -4.97 23.49
CA THR A 191 6.80 -5.33 24.04
C THR A 191 6.35 -4.34 25.09
N ALA A 192 5.03 -4.25 25.33
CA ALA A 192 4.49 -3.40 26.38
C ALA A 192 5.05 -3.76 27.76
N GLY A 193 5.30 -2.76 28.61
CA GLY A 193 5.86 -2.92 29.94
C GLY A 193 6.78 -1.79 30.35
N GLU A 194 7.37 -1.92 31.54
CA GLU A 194 8.44 -1.04 31.99
C GLU A 194 9.68 -1.23 31.12
N ARG A 195 10.25 -0.16 30.58
CA ARG A 195 11.40 -0.21 29.69
C ARG A 195 12.48 0.79 30.13
N ASN A 196 13.73 0.36 30.05
CA ASN A 196 14.85 1.26 30.18
C ASN A 196 15.07 2.00 28.86
N VAL A 197 15.09 3.31 28.93
CA VAL A 197 15.43 4.20 27.81
C VAL A 197 16.70 4.95 28.18
N THR A 198 17.55 5.17 27.21
CA THR A 198 18.79 5.94 27.40
C THR A 198 18.49 7.41 27.13
N PHE A 199 18.62 8.24 28.12
CA PHE A 199 18.61 9.68 28.00
C PHE A 199 20.05 10.19 27.90
N ARG A 200 20.33 11.05 26.93
CA ARG A 200 21.59 11.77 26.76
C ARG A 200 21.32 13.26 26.63
N ALA A 201 22.17 14.07 27.21
CA ALA A 201 22.17 15.52 27.02
C ALA A 201 23.59 16.06 26.95
N VAL A 202 23.80 17.07 26.15
CA VAL A 202 25.08 17.81 26.01
C VAL A 202 24.88 19.31 26.22
N ASN A 203 25.77 19.93 26.97
CA ASN A 203 25.82 21.37 27.14
C ASN A 203 27.05 21.90 26.38
N TYR A 204 26.81 22.65 25.35
CA TYR A 204 27.87 23.29 24.55
C TYR A 204 28.35 24.64 25.15
N GLY A 205 27.65 25.12 26.19
CA GLY A 205 28.10 26.32 26.95
C GLY A 205 29.31 26.03 27.81
N THR A 206 29.88 27.09 28.38
CA THR A 206 31.06 27.00 29.26
C THR A 206 30.73 26.81 30.73
N SER A 207 29.50 27.12 31.15
CA SER A 207 29.04 27.05 32.53
C SER A 207 28.19 25.81 32.78
N ALA A 208 28.30 25.23 33.97
CA ALA A 208 27.39 24.16 34.41
C ALA A 208 25.99 24.73 34.68
N ALA A 209 24.97 23.93 34.43
CA ALA A 209 23.58 24.26 34.73
C ALA A 209 22.83 23.01 35.18
N GLU A 210 21.95 23.17 36.15
CA GLU A 210 20.92 22.15 36.46
C GLU A 210 19.70 22.41 35.57
N ILE A 211 19.36 21.43 34.74
CA ILE A 211 18.28 21.55 33.75
C ILE A 211 17.17 20.55 34.06
N PRO A 212 15.94 21.03 34.28
CA PRO A 212 14.79 20.17 34.46
C PRO A 212 14.31 19.66 33.10
N PHE A 213 14.40 18.36 32.87
CA PHE A 213 13.88 17.69 31.68
C PHE A 213 12.57 16.95 31.99
N SER A 214 11.61 17.08 31.09
CA SER A 214 10.41 16.25 31.09
C SER A 214 10.53 15.21 29.96
N VAL A 215 10.85 13.97 30.32
CA VAL A 215 10.95 12.84 29.36
C VAL A 215 9.57 12.25 29.15
N THR A 216 9.16 12.13 27.91
CA THR A 216 7.80 11.71 27.53
C THR A 216 7.81 10.55 26.56
N ALA A 217 6.77 9.70 26.67
CA ALA A 217 6.38 8.77 25.62
C ALA A 217 4.92 9.03 25.26
N ARG A 218 4.62 9.09 23.94
CA ARG A 218 3.26 9.36 23.46
C ARG A 218 2.88 8.51 22.28
N ASN A 219 1.60 8.12 22.20
CA ASN A 219 1.00 7.51 21.02
C ASN A 219 -0.07 8.46 20.48
N ALA A 220 0.18 9.07 19.34
CA ALA A 220 -0.70 10.09 18.75
C ALA A 220 -2.05 9.50 18.26
N LEU A 221 -2.09 8.20 17.92
CA LEU A 221 -3.30 7.55 17.41
C LEU A 221 -4.28 7.15 18.52
N THR A 222 -3.76 6.80 19.70
CA THR A 222 -4.59 6.45 20.89
C THR A 222 -4.80 7.61 21.84
N GLY A 223 -4.00 8.67 21.71
CA GLY A 223 -3.98 9.80 22.65
C GLY A 223 -3.23 9.52 23.96
N TRP A 224 -2.65 8.32 24.09
CA TRP A 224 -1.91 7.94 25.30
C TRP A 224 -0.61 8.73 25.45
N LYS A 225 -0.29 9.09 26.71
CA LYS A 225 0.94 9.76 27.08
C LYS A 225 1.40 9.32 28.48
N THR A 226 2.72 9.18 28.64
CA THR A 226 3.37 9.10 29.96
C THR A 226 4.53 10.10 30.03
N GLU A 227 4.89 10.50 31.24
CA GLU A 227 5.89 11.53 31.48
C GLU A 227 6.71 11.21 32.75
N LYS A 228 8.02 11.45 32.70
CA LYS A 228 8.91 11.42 33.86
C LYS A 228 9.79 12.65 33.91
N ARG A 229 9.83 13.31 35.03
CA ARG A 229 10.68 14.51 35.24
C ARG A 229 12.03 14.11 35.80
N LEU A 230 13.07 14.77 35.32
CA LEU A 230 14.47 14.62 35.74
C LEU A 230 15.07 16.01 35.97
N ALA A 231 15.84 16.17 37.01
CA ALA A 231 16.79 17.29 37.15
C ALA A 231 18.18 16.74 36.82
N VAL A 232 18.86 17.38 35.87
CA VAL A 232 20.16 16.89 35.37
C VAL A 232 21.16 18.00 35.53
N GLU A 233 22.18 17.78 36.34
CA GLU A 233 23.35 18.65 36.42
C GLU A 233 24.22 18.42 35.19
N LEU A 234 24.37 19.42 34.36
CA LEU A 234 25.03 19.34 33.07
C LEU A 234 26.21 20.34 33.01
N GLY A 235 27.40 19.83 33.21
CA GLY A 235 28.64 20.64 33.16
C GLY A 235 28.88 21.31 31.80
N GLY A 236 29.54 22.46 31.79
CA GLY A 236 29.91 23.12 30.54
C GLY A 236 30.82 22.24 29.68
N GLY A 237 30.53 22.10 28.37
CA GLY A 237 31.24 21.25 27.45
C GLY A 237 31.12 19.74 27.75
N LYS A 238 30.15 19.31 28.56
CA LYS A 238 29.99 17.91 28.99
C LYS A 238 28.75 17.28 28.46
N THR A 239 28.83 15.95 28.25
CA THR A 239 27.70 15.06 27.92
C THR A 239 27.39 14.23 29.13
N VAL A 240 26.12 14.05 29.42
CA VAL A 240 25.55 13.15 30.45
C VAL A 240 24.75 12.06 29.81
N GLU A 241 24.91 10.84 30.30
CA GLU A 241 24.07 9.68 29.91
C GLU A 241 23.42 9.08 31.16
N GLN A 242 22.11 8.83 31.10
CA GLN A 242 21.36 8.20 32.19
C GLN A 242 20.38 7.19 31.64
N GLN A 243 20.20 6.08 32.38
CA GLN A 243 19.15 5.09 32.13
C GLN A 243 17.88 5.50 32.87
N ILE A 244 16.80 5.64 32.14
CA ILE A 244 15.51 6.06 32.66
C ILE A 244 14.50 4.95 32.47
N ARG A 245 13.79 4.58 33.53
CA ARG A 245 12.71 3.60 33.43
C ARG A 245 11.40 4.32 33.11
N LEU A 246 10.79 3.93 31.99
CA LEU A 246 9.50 4.46 31.52
C LEU A 246 8.45 3.33 31.35
N PRO A 247 7.20 3.54 31.76
CA PRO A 247 6.10 2.60 31.53
C PRO A 247 5.57 2.75 30.10
N LEU A 248 6.08 1.95 29.17
CA LEU A 248 5.58 1.87 27.78
C LEU A 248 4.44 0.86 27.70
N LEU A 249 3.27 1.21 28.26
CA LEU A 249 2.15 0.29 28.42
C LEU A 249 1.19 0.29 27.24
N ASN A 250 1.16 1.37 26.46
CA ASN A 250 0.25 1.52 25.34
C ASN A 250 0.90 1.03 24.02
N ARG A 251 0.25 0.10 23.35
CA ARG A 251 0.72 -0.52 22.10
C ARG A 251 0.40 0.37 20.93
N GLY A 252 1.22 0.28 19.86
CA GLY A 252 1.12 1.08 18.65
C GLY A 252 2.41 1.80 18.32
N ALA A 253 2.32 2.82 17.48
CA ALA A 253 3.44 3.70 17.15
C ALA A 253 3.64 4.74 18.26
N VAL A 254 4.78 4.71 18.92
CA VAL A 254 5.12 5.57 20.07
C VAL A 254 6.31 6.45 19.72
N GLU A 255 6.27 7.69 20.17
CA GLU A 255 7.37 8.64 20.09
C GLU A 255 7.89 8.97 21.49
N LEU A 256 9.18 8.77 21.69
CA LEU A 256 9.90 9.24 22.87
C LEU A 256 10.47 10.65 22.60
N GLY A 257 10.49 11.47 23.63
CA GLY A 257 11.07 12.80 23.57
C GLY A 257 11.38 13.33 24.95
N ALA A 258 12.06 14.44 25.02
CA ALA A 258 12.22 15.22 26.23
C ALA A 258 12.02 16.70 25.94
N LYS A 259 11.59 17.47 26.93
CA LYS A 259 11.43 18.92 26.86
C LYS A 259 12.07 19.57 28.07
N TRP A 260 12.56 20.76 27.87
CA TRP A 260 13.02 21.69 28.89
C TRP A 260 12.66 23.12 28.45
N ASP A 261 12.88 24.12 29.30
CA ASP A 261 12.42 25.50 29.07
C ASP A 261 12.85 26.10 27.74
N SER A 262 14.10 25.83 27.31
CA SER A 262 14.70 26.42 26.11
C SER A 262 14.75 25.46 24.91
N GLY A 263 14.17 24.23 24.99
CA GLY A 263 14.30 23.29 23.90
C GLY A 263 13.53 21.98 24.03
N GLN A 264 13.72 21.16 23.02
CA GLN A 264 13.18 19.81 22.99
C GLN A 264 14.23 18.84 22.44
N ALA A 265 14.22 17.61 22.96
CA ALA A 265 15.08 16.54 22.48
C ALA A 265 14.73 16.10 21.07
N ILE A 266 15.71 15.51 20.41
CA ILE A 266 15.53 14.79 19.17
C ILE A 266 14.54 13.65 19.41
N PRO A 267 13.42 13.59 18.68
CA PRO A 267 12.41 12.53 18.89
C PRO A 267 12.95 11.18 18.45
N PHE A 268 12.64 10.15 19.23
CA PHE A 268 12.91 8.76 18.89
C PHE A 268 11.62 8.00 18.74
N ARG A 269 11.45 7.32 17.62
CA ARG A 269 10.24 6.57 17.29
C ARG A 269 10.45 5.09 17.46
N LEU A 270 9.44 4.42 18.00
CA LEU A 270 9.41 2.97 18.18
C LEU A 270 7.99 2.42 18.09
N ALA A 271 7.89 1.10 17.89
CA ALA A 271 6.64 0.39 18.07
C ALA A 271 6.62 -0.31 19.43
N VAL A 272 5.51 -0.16 20.15
CA VAL A 272 5.20 -1.00 21.30
C VAL A 272 4.23 -2.08 20.86
N LEU A 273 4.63 -3.34 21.01
CA LEU A 273 3.99 -4.50 20.40
C LEU A 273 3.44 -5.46 21.48
N ASN A 274 2.54 -6.34 21.05
CA ASN A 274 2.18 -7.52 21.83
C ASN A 274 3.31 -8.55 21.75
N ALA A 275 3.50 -9.35 22.80
CA ALA A 275 4.41 -10.48 22.76
C ALA A 275 3.77 -11.62 21.96
N LEU A 276 4.40 -12.00 20.85
CA LEU A 276 3.93 -13.10 20.02
C LEU A 276 4.53 -14.43 20.45
N PRO A 277 3.85 -15.56 20.18
CA PRO A 277 4.41 -16.88 20.36
C PRO A 277 5.69 -17.04 19.54
N ARG A 278 6.61 -17.86 20.02
CA ARG A 278 7.79 -18.27 19.27
C ARG A 278 7.54 -19.56 18.51
N GLY A 279 8.26 -19.77 17.45
CA GLY A 279 8.20 -20.94 16.59
C GLY A 279 7.79 -20.60 15.16
N LYS A 280 8.13 -21.49 14.23
CA LYS A 280 7.74 -21.34 12.83
C LYS A 280 6.27 -21.69 12.66
N SER A 281 5.54 -20.81 12.02
CA SER A 281 4.17 -21.06 11.57
C SER A 281 4.13 -22.11 10.47
N ASP A 282 3.02 -22.85 10.39
CA ASP A 282 2.77 -23.83 9.35
C ASP A 282 1.60 -23.37 8.44
N PRO A 283 1.89 -22.86 7.23
CA PRO A 283 0.85 -22.42 6.29
C PRO A 283 -0.16 -23.51 5.91
N GLU A 284 0.14 -24.79 6.14
CA GLU A 284 -0.83 -25.86 5.90
C GLU A 284 -1.88 -25.99 7.02
N ARG A 285 -1.61 -25.44 8.19
CA ARG A 285 -2.46 -25.62 9.38
C ARG A 285 -3.08 -24.35 9.89
N GLU A 286 -2.40 -23.22 9.71
CA GLU A 286 -2.81 -21.94 10.28
C GLU A 286 -2.76 -20.82 9.25
N PHE A 287 -3.43 -19.72 9.55
CA PHE A 287 -3.32 -18.49 8.76
C PHE A 287 -1.97 -17.83 9.02
N CYS A 288 -1.26 -17.51 7.95
CA CYS A 288 0.04 -16.88 8.00
C CYS A 288 0.01 -15.49 7.38
N VAL A 289 0.55 -14.54 8.12
CA VAL A 289 0.84 -13.21 7.59
C VAL A 289 2.19 -13.25 6.90
N GLY A 290 2.20 -12.90 5.62
CA GLY A 290 3.40 -12.83 4.80
C GLY A 290 3.86 -11.43 4.52
N VAL A 291 4.98 -11.34 3.84
CA VAL A 291 5.50 -10.11 3.25
C VAL A 291 6.24 -10.41 1.96
N ASN A 292 6.08 -9.56 0.96
CA ASN A 292 6.95 -9.56 -0.19
C ASN A 292 8.22 -8.76 0.15
N GLU A 293 9.34 -9.46 0.23
CA GLU A 293 10.60 -8.82 0.54
C GLU A 293 11.43 -8.64 -0.73
N THR A 294 11.21 -7.53 -1.40
CA THR A 294 11.88 -7.21 -2.65
C THR A 294 13.09 -6.29 -2.46
N GLY A 295 13.25 -5.75 -1.27
CA GLY A 295 14.16 -4.62 -1.04
C GLY A 295 15.47 -4.94 -0.34
N VAL A 296 15.52 -5.92 0.56
CA VAL A 296 16.71 -6.18 1.39
C VAL A 296 17.87 -6.75 0.59
N PHE A 297 17.55 -7.45 -0.50
CA PHE A 297 18.55 -8.12 -1.35
C PHE A 297 18.65 -7.53 -2.75
N ARG A 298 17.77 -6.60 -3.10
CA ARG A 298 17.89 -5.93 -4.39
C ARG A 298 19.22 -5.22 -4.43
N ASN A 299 20.15 -5.77 -5.17
CA ASN A 299 21.32 -5.05 -5.62
C ASN A 299 20.84 -3.83 -6.39
N ALA A 300 20.67 -2.73 -5.69
CA ALA A 300 20.17 -1.48 -6.22
C ALA A 300 21.17 -0.92 -7.23
N GLY A 301 21.06 -1.37 -8.45
CA GLY A 301 21.66 -0.70 -9.59
C GLY A 301 20.87 0.51 -10.03
N THR A 302 19.84 0.89 -9.31
CA THR A 302 19.05 2.08 -9.58
C THR A 302 19.11 3.02 -8.37
N ALA A 303 19.32 4.30 -8.63
CA ALA A 303 19.40 5.37 -7.64
C ALA A 303 18.12 5.55 -6.78
N HIS A 304 17.22 4.59 -6.82
CA HIS A 304 15.88 4.67 -6.28
C HIS A 304 15.57 3.63 -5.21
N ASN A 305 16.55 2.85 -4.75
CA ASN A 305 16.30 1.93 -3.65
C ASN A 305 16.98 2.43 -2.37
N PRO A 306 16.30 3.22 -1.53
CA PRO A 306 16.83 3.72 -0.27
C PRO A 306 16.84 2.68 0.85
N TYR A 307 16.63 1.40 0.55
CA TYR A 307 16.14 0.39 1.48
C TYR A 307 17.15 -0.56 2.07
N GLN A 308 18.36 -0.28 1.93
CA GLN A 308 19.25 -0.96 2.83
C GLN A 308 19.23 -0.22 4.15
N ALA A 309 18.14 -0.47 4.81
CA ALA A 309 17.81 0.07 6.10
C ALA A 309 18.78 -0.40 7.13
N LEU A 310 19.36 0.44 7.75
CA LEU A 310 20.57 0.22 8.26
C LEU A 310 20.75 0.57 9.67
N GLY A 311 21.68 -0.05 10.19
CA GLY A 311 21.94 -0.29 11.56
C GLY A 311 21.17 -1.51 12.09
N ILE A 312 20.62 -2.35 11.20
CA ILE A 312 20.12 -3.67 11.52
C ILE A 312 20.79 -4.63 10.55
N ASP A 313 21.41 -5.69 11.06
CA ASP A 313 21.87 -6.79 10.22
C ASP A 313 20.66 -7.61 9.74
N PHE A 314 20.90 -8.57 8.85
CA PHE A 314 19.82 -9.35 8.29
C PHE A 314 19.08 -10.19 9.34
N ALA A 315 19.77 -10.73 10.32
CA ALA A 315 19.15 -11.48 11.42
C ALA A 315 18.25 -10.57 12.26
N GLY A 316 18.69 -9.35 12.58
CA GLY A 316 17.88 -8.35 13.27
C GLY A 316 16.67 -7.90 12.45
N HIS A 317 16.78 -7.85 11.11
CA HIS A 317 15.65 -7.58 10.22
C HIS A 317 14.60 -8.70 10.32
N LEU A 318 15.01 -9.96 10.22
CA LEU A 318 14.10 -11.11 10.36
C LEU A 318 13.45 -11.15 11.75
N GLU A 319 14.21 -10.81 12.80
CA GLU A 319 13.66 -10.69 14.16
C GLU A 319 12.58 -9.60 14.24
N MET A 320 12.81 -8.45 13.62
CA MET A 320 11.84 -7.36 13.59
C MET A 320 10.59 -7.73 12.77
N LEU A 321 10.75 -8.40 11.64
CA LEU A 321 9.62 -8.91 10.85
C LEU A 321 8.77 -9.87 11.69
N HIS A 322 9.40 -10.84 12.35
CA HIS A 322 8.70 -11.78 13.23
C HIS A 322 8.00 -11.07 14.39
N ALA A 323 8.67 -10.12 15.05
CA ALA A 323 8.07 -9.33 16.14
C ALA A 323 6.83 -8.53 15.69
N THR A 324 6.75 -8.15 14.41
CA THR A 324 5.58 -7.48 13.84
C THR A 324 4.50 -8.44 13.32
N GLY A 325 4.70 -9.76 13.48
CA GLY A 325 3.73 -10.80 13.14
C GLY A 325 3.93 -11.43 11.76
N VAL A 326 5.03 -11.09 11.06
CA VAL A 326 5.36 -11.77 9.80
C VAL A 326 5.84 -13.19 10.09
N SER A 327 5.19 -14.18 9.51
CA SER A 327 5.55 -15.58 9.61
C SER A 327 6.01 -16.20 8.30
N VAL A 328 5.74 -15.56 7.17
CA VAL A 328 6.11 -16.02 5.82
C VAL A 328 6.79 -14.88 5.05
N ILE A 329 7.84 -15.20 4.31
CA ILE A 329 8.53 -14.25 3.44
C ILE A 329 8.49 -14.74 1.99
N ARG A 330 7.88 -13.96 1.12
CA ARG A 330 7.85 -14.20 -0.32
C ARG A 330 9.03 -13.52 -0.98
N LEU A 331 9.74 -14.27 -1.78
CA LEU A 331 10.95 -13.83 -2.45
C LEU A 331 10.90 -14.20 -3.92
N PHE A 332 11.34 -13.26 -4.73
CA PHE A 332 11.62 -13.55 -6.14
C PHE A 332 13.07 -14.00 -6.28
N GLU A 333 13.31 -15.15 -6.89
CA GLU A 333 14.66 -15.67 -7.09
C GLU A 333 15.51 -14.72 -7.93
N TYR A 334 14.92 -14.00 -8.90
CA TYR A 334 15.63 -13.04 -9.75
C TYR A 334 15.99 -11.73 -9.02
N GLU A 335 15.28 -11.37 -7.97
CA GLU A 335 15.59 -10.18 -7.16
C GLU A 335 16.74 -10.43 -6.20
N LEU A 336 16.93 -11.67 -5.83
CA LEU A 336 18.07 -12.10 -5.05
C LEU A 336 19.40 -11.99 -5.84
N GLY A 337 19.34 -11.66 -7.13
CA GLY A 337 20.46 -11.38 -8.00
C GLY A 337 20.28 -11.99 -9.36
N ARG A 338 19.83 -11.21 -10.33
CA ARG A 338 19.54 -11.60 -11.72
C ARG A 338 20.63 -12.41 -12.43
N SER A 339 21.77 -12.61 -11.83
CA SER A 339 22.95 -13.14 -12.48
C SER A 339 23.51 -14.40 -11.86
N TRP A 340 22.93 -14.95 -10.78
CA TRP A 340 23.62 -16.02 -10.07
C TRP A 340 22.99 -17.39 -10.23
N VAL A 341 21.72 -17.45 -10.59
CA VAL A 341 21.07 -18.76 -10.76
C VAL A 341 21.41 -19.38 -12.09
N ILE A 342 21.56 -18.58 -13.16
CA ILE A 342 21.86 -19.10 -14.50
C ILE A 342 23.27 -18.68 -14.94
N ASN A 343 24.17 -19.65 -14.99
CA ASN A 343 25.43 -19.48 -15.68
C ASN A 343 25.21 -19.58 -17.20
N PRO A 344 25.91 -18.77 -18.04
CA PRO A 344 25.88 -18.90 -19.49
C PRO A 344 26.17 -20.32 -20.02
N GLU A 345 26.84 -21.13 -19.23
CA GLU A 345 27.08 -22.53 -19.55
C GLU A 345 25.91 -23.41 -19.11
N ARG A 346 25.34 -24.13 -20.07
CA ARG A 346 24.14 -24.95 -19.78
C ARG A 346 24.42 -25.93 -18.66
N GLY A 347 23.49 -25.99 -17.70
CA GLY A 347 23.55 -26.91 -16.58
C GLY A 347 24.43 -26.46 -15.42
N LYS A 348 24.99 -25.24 -15.47
CA LYS A 348 25.72 -24.67 -14.35
C LYS A 348 24.84 -23.60 -13.69
N PHE A 349 24.53 -23.83 -12.42
CA PHE A 349 23.78 -22.93 -11.58
C PHE A 349 24.62 -22.55 -10.37
N GLU A 350 24.55 -21.28 -9.96
CA GLU A 350 25.29 -20.73 -8.83
C GLU A 350 24.32 -20.33 -7.73
N PHE A 351 24.41 -20.96 -6.58
CA PHE A 351 23.48 -20.76 -5.47
C PHE A 351 24.12 -20.17 -4.21
N GLU A 352 25.37 -19.75 -4.26
CA GLU A 352 26.09 -19.34 -3.05
C GLU A 352 25.39 -18.20 -2.30
N GLN A 353 24.97 -17.16 -3.02
CA GLN A 353 24.26 -16.04 -2.38
C GLN A 353 22.88 -16.43 -1.90
N LEU A 354 22.12 -17.20 -2.68
CA LEU A 354 20.84 -17.74 -2.27
C LEU A 354 20.99 -18.57 -1.00
N ASN A 355 22.01 -19.42 -0.93
CA ASN A 355 22.26 -20.27 0.23
C ASN A 355 22.53 -19.46 1.49
N ARG A 356 23.32 -18.41 1.43
CA ARG A 356 23.55 -17.51 2.58
C ARG A 356 22.24 -16.92 3.10
N PHE A 357 21.36 -16.53 2.19
CA PHE A 357 20.05 -16.04 2.55
C PHE A 357 19.18 -17.13 3.18
N LEU A 358 19.05 -18.28 2.49
CA LEU A 358 18.24 -19.39 2.98
C LEU A 358 18.74 -19.90 4.34
N ASP A 359 20.04 -19.92 4.58
CA ASP A 359 20.62 -20.31 5.88
C ASP A 359 20.26 -19.32 7.00
N ALA A 360 20.20 -18.02 6.69
CA ALA A 360 19.78 -17.03 7.65
C ALA A 360 18.27 -17.13 7.96
N VAL A 361 17.42 -17.29 6.94
CA VAL A 361 15.98 -17.49 7.12
C VAL A 361 15.68 -18.82 7.81
N ALA A 362 16.44 -19.87 7.50
CA ALA A 362 16.30 -21.18 8.15
C ALA A 362 16.53 -21.10 9.68
N LYS A 363 17.42 -20.21 10.12
CA LYS A 363 17.69 -19.95 11.55
C LYS A 363 16.65 -19.03 12.20
N SER A 364 15.83 -18.35 11.43
CA SER A 364 14.76 -17.49 11.93
C SER A 364 13.46 -18.26 12.14
N GLU A 365 12.46 -17.58 12.70
CA GLU A 365 11.10 -18.12 12.87
C GLU A 365 10.20 -17.87 11.65
N ILE A 366 10.77 -17.36 10.55
CA ILE A 366 10.05 -17.04 9.31
C ILE A 366 10.18 -18.18 8.30
N VAL A 367 9.09 -18.47 7.60
CA VAL A 367 9.03 -19.49 6.55
C VAL A 367 9.24 -18.84 5.19
N PRO A 368 10.26 -19.23 4.43
CA PRO A 368 10.45 -18.73 3.07
C PRO A 368 9.53 -19.46 2.09
N TYR A 369 8.97 -18.71 1.13
CA TYR A 369 8.52 -19.28 -0.12
C TYR A 369 9.05 -18.48 -1.30
N ILE A 370 9.39 -19.18 -2.36
CA ILE A 370 10.16 -18.63 -3.47
C ILE A 370 9.30 -18.59 -4.73
N CYS A 371 9.14 -17.41 -5.31
CA CYS A 371 8.56 -17.26 -6.63
C CYS A 371 9.63 -17.53 -7.69
N MET A 372 9.48 -18.62 -8.42
CA MET A 372 10.36 -19.05 -9.49
C MET A 372 9.79 -18.59 -10.83
N ASP A 373 10.49 -17.72 -11.51
CA ASP A 373 9.97 -17.07 -12.70
C ASP A 373 10.83 -17.27 -13.93
N THR A 374 10.20 -17.23 -15.10
CA THR A 374 10.92 -17.19 -16.40
C THR A 374 11.71 -15.89 -16.57
N GLU A 375 11.51 -14.89 -15.73
CA GLU A 375 12.36 -13.70 -15.69
C GLU A 375 13.82 -14.01 -15.33
N ALA A 376 14.10 -15.13 -14.68
CA ALA A 376 15.46 -15.63 -14.51
C ALA A 376 16.19 -15.78 -15.86
N PHE A 377 15.43 -16.05 -16.92
CA PHE A 377 15.91 -16.15 -18.30
C PHE A 377 15.74 -14.84 -19.09
N SER A 378 15.20 -13.79 -18.50
CA SER A 378 14.99 -12.53 -19.19
C SER A 378 16.30 -11.78 -19.36
N ILE A 379 16.47 -11.21 -20.54
CA ILE A 379 17.67 -10.50 -20.94
C ILE A 379 17.28 -9.06 -21.24
N ASN A 380 17.87 -8.12 -20.52
CA ASN A 380 17.82 -6.72 -20.95
C ASN A 380 18.68 -6.58 -22.24
N PRO A 381 18.08 -6.31 -23.40
CA PRO A 381 18.82 -6.22 -24.67
C PRO A 381 19.84 -5.09 -24.67
N ASP A 382 19.66 -4.07 -23.86
CA ASP A 382 20.51 -2.89 -23.79
C ASP A 382 21.56 -2.99 -22.67
N SER A 383 21.55 -4.06 -21.89
CA SER A 383 22.50 -4.24 -20.80
C SER A 383 23.92 -4.44 -21.35
N LYS A 384 24.85 -3.63 -20.83
CA LYS A 384 26.29 -3.75 -21.08
C LYS A 384 26.98 -4.65 -20.05
N ASN A 385 26.27 -5.19 -19.08
CA ASN A 385 26.83 -6.12 -18.11
C ASN A 385 27.31 -7.39 -18.84
N PRO A 386 28.61 -7.77 -18.74
CA PRO A 386 29.18 -8.91 -19.46
C PRO A 386 28.39 -10.20 -19.24
N ARG A 387 27.86 -10.43 -18.06
CA ARG A 387 27.09 -11.64 -17.74
C ARG A 387 25.72 -11.64 -18.44
N HIS A 388 25.03 -10.49 -18.47
CA HIS A 388 23.78 -10.35 -19.23
C HIS A 388 24.03 -10.55 -20.73
N VAL A 389 25.16 -10.05 -21.25
CA VAL A 389 25.55 -10.26 -22.63
C VAL A 389 25.83 -11.75 -22.89
N ALA A 390 26.52 -12.43 -21.99
CA ALA A 390 26.83 -13.85 -22.11
C ALA A 390 25.56 -14.72 -22.08
N VAL A 391 24.63 -14.47 -21.16
CA VAL A 391 23.33 -15.17 -21.09
C VAL A 391 22.53 -14.93 -22.37
N ARG A 392 22.50 -13.69 -22.86
CA ARG A 392 21.84 -13.35 -24.12
C ARG A 392 22.41 -14.10 -25.29
N ASN A 393 23.74 -14.12 -25.43
CA ASN A 393 24.41 -14.80 -26.52
C ASN A 393 24.18 -16.32 -26.48
N TRP A 394 24.26 -16.90 -25.29
CA TRP A 394 23.95 -18.31 -25.06
C TRP A 394 22.51 -18.65 -25.47
N PHE A 395 21.53 -17.80 -25.07
CA PHE A 395 20.14 -17.99 -25.43
C PHE A 395 19.90 -17.86 -26.93
N MET A 396 20.48 -16.83 -27.57
CA MET A 396 20.35 -16.62 -29.03
C MET A 396 20.99 -17.74 -29.85
N ALA A 397 22.08 -18.32 -29.39
CA ALA A 397 22.75 -19.47 -30.02
C ALA A 397 21.89 -20.76 -29.99
N ARG A 398 20.81 -20.78 -29.22
CA ARG A 398 19.91 -21.93 -29.04
C ARG A 398 18.54 -21.72 -29.63
N ASP A 399 18.40 -20.92 -30.67
CA ASP A 399 17.12 -20.57 -31.32
C ASP A 399 16.08 -19.96 -30.35
N GLY A 400 16.52 -19.26 -29.29
CA GLY A 400 15.67 -18.55 -28.35
C GLY A 400 14.86 -17.49 -29.08
N LYS A 401 13.55 -17.68 -29.20
CA LYS A 401 12.65 -16.66 -29.74
C LYS A 401 12.39 -15.59 -28.68
N ARG A 402 12.60 -14.34 -29.06
CA ARG A 402 12.14 -13.21 -28.27
C ARG A 402 10.64 -13.05 -28.49
N GLU A 403 9.87 -13.12 -27.42
CA GLU A 403 8.46 -12.80 -27.46
C GLU A 403 8.26 -11.36 -27.03
N LYS A 404 7.41 -10.62 -27.75
CA LYS A 404 6.98 -9.29 -27.30
C LYS A 404 6.15 -9.45 -26.02
N PRO A 405 6.38 -8.62 -24.97
CA PRO A 405 5.53 -8.62 -23.80
C PRO A 405 4.10 -8.28 -24.21
N LEU A 406 3.12 -8.99 -23.67
CA LEU A 406 1.70 -8.74 -23.94
C LEU A 406 1.24 -7.36 -23.46
N ASN A 407 1.90 -6.79 -22.43
CA ASN A 407 1.48 -5.56 -21.75
C ASN A 407 2.28 -4.29 -22.13
N GLY A 408 3.01 -4.29 -23.24
CA GLY A 408 3.74 -3.10 -23.71
C GLY A 408 4.88 -2.63 -22.80
N MET A 409 5.36 -3.44 -21.87
CA MET A 409 6.55 -3.12 -21.07
C MET A 409 7.77 -2.95 -21.98
N LYS A 410 8.28 -1.73 -22.08
CA LYS A 410 9.35 -1.36 -23.01
C LYS A 410 10.70 -2.03 -22.73
N ASN A 411 10.95 -2.48 -21.50
CA ASN A 411 12.28 -2.84 -21.01
C ASN A 411 12.46 -4.30 -20.59
N ALA A 412 11.42 -5.12 -20.57
CA ALA A 412 11.52 -6.53 -20.27
C ALA A 412 10.99 -7.33 -21.45
N ILE A 413 11.88 -8.01 -22.18
CA ILE A 413 11.47 -8.97 -23.18
C ILE A 413 11.33 -10.31 -22.44
N PRO A 414 10.13 -10.83 -22.22
CA PRO A 414 9.97 -12.17 -21.67
C PRO A 414 10.60 -13.16 -22.63
N VAL A 415 11.49 -13.94 -22.10
CA VAL A 415 12.05 -15.06 -22.81
C VAL A 415 11.25 -16.27 -22.40
N SER A 416 10.74 -17.01 -23.36
CA SER A 416 10.21 -18.35 -23.10
C SER A 416 11.36 -19.33 -23.13
N PRO A 417 11.86 -19.84 -21.98
CA PRO A 417 12.91 -20.83 -21.99
C PRO A 417 12.42 -22.11 -22.68
N LEU A 418 13.35 -22.84 -23.29
CA LEU A 418 13.04 -24.21 -23.72
C LEU A 418 12.59 -25.02 -22.52
N MET A 419 11.59 -25.88 -22.69
CA MET A 419 11.05 -26.68 -21.59
C MET A 419 12.12 -27.54 -20.90
N ALA A 420 13.14 -28.00 -21.64
CA ALA A 420 14.26 -28.72 -21.05
C ALA A 420 15.10 -27.86 -20.09
N ASP A 421 15.29 -26.57 -20.42
CA ASP A 421 16.06 -25.65 -19.59
C ASP A 421 15.25 -25.21 -18.37
N TRP A 422 13.96 -24.98 -18.53
CA TRP A 422 13.03 -24.77 -17.42
C TRP A 422 13.05 -25.94 -16.44
N ASN A 423 12.96 -27.17 -16.95
CA ASN A 423 13.04 -28.39 -16.15
C ASN A 423 14.36 -28.49 -15.36
N ALA A 424 15.52 -28.27 -16.07
CA ALA A 424 16.82 -28.28 -15.42
C ALA A 424 16.96 -27.23 -14.31
N TYR A 425 16.43 -26.02 -14.55
CA TYR A 425 16.43 -24.94 -13.57
C TYR A 425 15.59 -25.29 -12.33
N ILE A 426 14.33 -25.71 -12.52
CA ILE A 426 13.46 -26.12 -11.41
C ILE A 426 14.12 -27.22 -10.58
N ARG A 427 14.66 -28.26 -11.24
CA ARG A 427 15.34 -29.37 -10.56
C ARG A 427 16.50 -28.86 -9.71
N ALA A 428 17.43 -28.15 -10.29
CA ALA A 428 18.64 -27.69 -9.59
C ALA A 428 18.29 -26.76 -8.43
N PHE A 429 17.30 -25.88 -8.61
CA PHE A 429 16.87 -24.96 -7.59
C PHE A 429 16.26 -25.70 -6.39
N VAL A 430 15.30 -26.60 -6.65
CA VAL A 430 14.60 -27.34 -5.60
C VAL A 430 15.56 -28.28 -4.85
N GLU A 431 16.45 -28.99 -5.57
CA GLU A 431 17.48 -29.84 -4.96
C GLU A 431 18.41 -29.01 -4.05
N ASN A 432 18.86 -27.83 -4.51
CA ASN A 432 19.71 -26.96 -3.70
C ASN A 432 19.00 -26.42 -2.46
N ALA A 433 17.72 -26.08 -2.56
CA ALA A 433 16.95 -25.47 -1.48
C ALA A 433 16.27 -26.49 -0.54
N ARG A 434 16.36 -27.78 -0.84
CA ARG A 434 15.73 -28.87 -0.09
C ARG A 434 16.05 -28.81 1.40
N GLY A 435 15.03 -28.98 2.23
CA GLY A 435 15.13 -28.87 3.69
C GLY A 435 15.14 -27.43 4.23
N ARG A 436 15.27 -26.40 3.38
CA ARG A 436 15.25 -24.99 3.77
C ARG A 436 14.03 -24.25 3.19
N VAL A 437 13.56 -24.64 2.01
CA VAL A 437 12.35 -24.10 1.35
C VAL A 437 11.40 -25.25 1.08
N ARG A 438 10.14 -25.06 1.45
CA ARG A 438 9.07 -26.00 1.16
C ARG A 438 8.11 -25.52 0.08
N TYR A 439 7.95 -24.21 -0.06
CA TYR A 439 6.93 -23.58 -0.92
C TYR A 439 7.58 -22.88 -2.11
N TYR A 440 7.12 -23.24 -3.31
CA TYR A 440 7.58 -22.66 -4.58
C TYR A 440 6.39 -22.16 -5.36
N GLU A 441 6.32 -20.87 -5.61
CA GLU A 441 5.33 -20.26 -6.46
C GLU A 441 5.85 -20.22 -7.91
N ILE A 442 5.02 -20.60 -8.86
CA ILE A 442 5.43 -20.72 -10.25
C ILE A 442 4.93 -19.54 -11.04
N MET A 443 5.84 -18.64 -11.36
CA MET A 443 5.71 -17.39 -12.09
C MET A 443 4.89 -16.33 -11.38
N ASN A 444 5.36 -15.10 -11.48
CA ASN A 444 4.64 -13.91 -11.05
C ASN A 444 3.79 -13.38 -12.19
N GLU A 445 2.49 -13.24 -11.96
CA GLU A 445 1.53 -12.62 -12.90
C GLU A 445 1.65 -13.12 -14.35
N PRO A 446 1.59 -14.43 -14.57
CA PRO A 446 1.78 -15.01 -15.90
C PRO A 446 0.72 -14.53 -16.90
N ASN A 447 -0.48 -14.15 -16.44
CA ASN A 447 -1.54 -13.57 -17.25
C ASN A 447 -1.11 -12.31 -18.02
N LEU A 448 -0.15 -11.56 -17.51
CA LEU A 448 0.40 -10.38 -18.20
C LEU A 448 1.38 -10.72 -19.35
N ARG A 449 1.81 -11.99 -19.46
CA ARG A 449 2.91 -12.36 -20.32
C ARG A 449 2.61 -13.53 -21.25
N MET A 450 1.69 -14.42 -20.90
CA MET A 450 1.41 -15.62 -21.67
C MET A 450 -0.03 -16.11 -21.51
N THR A 451 -0.43 -16.99 -22.42
CA THR A 451 -1.76 -17.62 -22.35
C THR A 451 -1.84 -18.64 -21.21
N ALA A 452 -3.06 -18.93 -20.73
CA ALA A 452 -3.31 -19.95 -19.72
C ALA A 452 -2.77 -21.33 -20.13
N ALA A 453 -2.88 -21.71 -21.41
CA ALA A 453 -2.37 -22.98 -21.92
C ALA A 453 -0.84 -23.06 -21.84
N LYS A 454 -0.15 -22.01 -22.23
CA LYS A 454 1.31 -21.93 -22.14
C LYS A 454 1.79 -21.98 -20.69
N TYR A 455 1.18 -21.19 -19.82
CA TYR A 455 1.45 -21.21 -18.39
C TYR A 455 1.27 -22.60 -17.79
N SER A 456 0.13 -23.27 -18.11
CA SER A 456 -0.18 -24.60 -17.59
C SER A 456 0.90 -25.62 -17.95
N SER A 457 1.52 -25.55 -19.14
CA SER A 457 2.62 -26.41 -19.53
C SER A 457 3.89 -26.20 -18.69
N TYR A 458 4.21 -24.94 -18.38
CA TYR A 458 5.32 -24.62 -17.48
C TYR A 458 5.03 -25.03 -16.04
N LEU A 459 3.79 -24.82 -15.56
CA LEU A 459 3.37 -25.21 -14.24
C LEU A 459 3.42 -26.74 -14.06
N GLU A 460 2.87 -27.50 -15.00
CA GLU A 460 2.92 -28.98 -14.97
C GLU A 460 4.37 -29.48 -14.91
N THR A 461 5.23 -28.96 -15.77
CA THR A 461 6.65 -29.33 -15.79
C THR A 461 7.31 -29.00 -14.47
N ALA A 462 7.09 -27.80 -13.93
CA ALA A 462 7.63 -27.38 -12.64
C ALA A 462 7.14 -28.28 -11.50
N TYR A 463 5.82 -28.57 -11.46
CA TYR A 463 5.24 -29.45 -10.44
C TYR A 463 5.88 -30.83 -10.45
N ARG A 464 5.90 -31.50 -11.62
CA ARG A 464 6.44 -32.87 -11.76
C ARG A 464 7.92 -32.91 -11.39
N THR A 465 8.68 -31.94 -11.89
CA THR A 465 10.13 -31.85 -11.63
C THR A 465 10.43 -31.56 -10.17
N ALA A 466 9.75 -30.59 -9.57
CA ALA A 466 9.93 -30.23 -8.18
C ALA A 466 9.56 -31.38 -7.25
N LYS A 467 8.44 -32.10 -7.51
CA LYS A 467 8.02 -33.26 -6.72
C LYS A 467 8.99 -34.46 -6.85
N GLN A 468 9.67 -34.59 -7.99
CA GLN A 468 10.76 -35.56 -8.14
C GLN A 468 12.02 -35.16 -7.35
N ALA A 469 12.38 -33.89 -7.36
CA ALA A 469 13.52 -33.34 -6.63
C ALA A 469 13.31 -33.32 -5.11
N ASP A 470 12.10 -32.94 -4.67
CA ASP A 470 11.67 -32.95 -3.27
C ASP A 470 10.17 -33.30 -3.19
N PRO A 471 9.82 -34.55 -2.83
CA PRO A 471 8.41 -34.96 -2.71
C PRO A 471 7.61 -34.17 -1.66
N GLN A 472 8.30 -33.54 -0.70
CA GLN A 472 7.64 -32.77 0.36
C GLN A 472 7.41 -31.31 -0.01
N CYS A 473 7.97 -30.83 -1.12
CA CYS A 473 7.75 -29.47 -1.56
C CYS A 473 6.26 -29.21 -1.89
N ARG A 474 5.87 -27.95 -1.84
CA ARG A 474 4.52 -27.48 -2.18
C ARG A 474 4.60 -26.47 -3.30
N ILE A 475 3.80 -26.71 -4.32
CA ILE A 475 3.72 -25.84 -5.49
C ILE A 475 2.53 -24.91 -5.35
N VAL A 476 2.81 -23.63 -5.37
CA VAL A 476 1.87 -22.52 -5.35
C VAL A 476 1.75 -21.97 -6.76
N GLY A 477 0.57 -21.63 -7.19
CA GLY A 477 0.42 -21.14 -8.56
C GLY A 477 -0.94 -20.59 -8.87
N ILE A 478 -1.07 -20.27 -10.07
CA ILE A 478 -1.77 -19.36 -10.90
C ILE A 478 -1.17 -17.97 -10.74
N CYS A 479 -1.06 -17.40 -9.55
CA CYS A 479 -0.41 -16.13 -9.28
C CYS A 479 -0.83 -15.02 -10.25
N SER A 480 -2.12 -15.04 -10.63
CA SER A 480 -2.69 -14.09 -11.59
C SER A 480 -2.95 -12.77 -10.89
N THR A 481 -2.60 -11.66 -11.56
CA THR A 481 -3.06 -10.36 -11.12
C THR A 481 -4.52 -10.23 -11.50
N GLU A 482 -5.36 -10.28 -10.50
CA GLU A 482 -6.80 -10.11 -10.67
C GLU A 482 -7.10 -8.63 -10.83
N ASP A 483 -6.92 -8.13 -12.04
CA ASP A 483 -7.53 -6.90 -12.47
C ASP A 483 -8.97 -7.26 -12.84
N TYR A 484 -9.94 -6.91 -12.00
CA TYR A 484 -11.32 -7.36 -11.98
C TYR A 484 -12.15 -6.93 -13.19
N GLY A 485 -11.53 -6.60 -14.29
CA GLY A 485 -12.08 -6.72 -15.63
C GLY A 485 -12.20 -8.21 -16.00
N ALA A 486 -13.04 -8.53 -16.93
CA ALA A 486 -13.38 -9.85 -17.41
C ALA A 486 -12.22 -10.81 -17.71
N GLU A 487 -11.00 -10.34 -17.73
CA GLU A 487 -9.83 -10.99 -18.29
C GLU A 487 -9.01 -11.78 -17.30
N ALA A 488 -8.88 -11.31 -16.09
CA ALA A 488 -8.18 -12.07 -15.05
C ALA A 488 -9.00 -13.31 -14.66
N ASP A 489 -10.30 -13.17 -14.56
CA ASP A 489 -11.23 -14.32 -14.45
C ASP A 489 -11.07 -15.27 -15.64
N ALA A 490 -10.83 -14.76 -16.87
CA ALA A 490 -10.64 -15.58 -18.04
C ALA A 490 -9.33 -16.39 -17.98
N PHE A 491 -8.23 -15.81 -17.53
CA PHE A 491 -6.97 -16.55 -17.42
C PHE A 491 -7.05 -17.66 -16.38
N THR A 492 -7.43 -17.32 -15.15
CA THR A 492 -7.54 -18.28 -14.04
C THR A 492 -8.59 -19.36 -14.33
N ALA A 493 -9.76 -18.96 -14.82
CA ALA A 493 -10.83 -19.89 -15.20
C ALA A 493 -10.40 -20.82 -16.35
N ASN A 494 -9.69 -20.29 -17.34
CA ASN A 494 -9.19 -21.09 -18.46
C ASN A 494 -8.08 -22.03 -18.00
N ALA A 495 -7.16 -21.60 -17.15
CA ALA A 495 -6.15 -22.47 -16.56
C ALA A 495 -6.79 -23.61 -15.77
N ALA A 496 -7.84 -23.34 -15.00
CA ALA A 496 -8.58 -24.36 -14.27
C ALA A 496 -9.29 -25.35 -15.22
N LYS A 497 -9.95 -24.85 -16.28
CA LYS A 497 -10.64 -25.68 -17.30
C LYS A 497 -9.70 -26.66 -18.02
N ILE A 498 -8.47 -26.24 -18.29
CA ILE A 498 -7.46 -27.10 -18.97
C ILE A 498 -6.66 -27.95 -17.98
N GLY A 499 -7.03 -27.99 -16.71
CA GLY A 499 -6.50 -28.91 -15.71
C GLY A 499 -5.29 -28.40 -14.92
N ALA A 500 -4.94 -27.13 -14.99
CA ALA A 500 -3.79 -26.56 -14.25
C ALA A 500 -3.87 -26.82 -12.73
N PHE A 501 -5.08 -26.87 -12.17
CA PHE A 501 -5.27 -27.10 -10.73
C PHE A 501 -4.81 -28.47 -10.26
N ALA A 502 -4.65 -29.46 -11.15
CA ALA A 502 -4.03 -30.74 -10.81
C ALA A 502 -2.56 -30.62 -10.40
N PHE A 503 -1.90 -29.52 -10.78
CA PHE A 503 -0.48 -29.28 -10.55
C PHE A 503 -0.22 -28.17 -9.51
N LEU A 504 -1.13 -28.03 -8.54
CA LEU A 504 -1.01 -27.06 -7.43
C LEU A 504 -1.21 -27.76 -6.09
N ASP A 505 -0.50 -27.28 -5.08
CA ASP A 505 -0.80 -27.53 -3.66
C ASP A 505 -1.51 -26.32 -3.03
N ALA A 506 -1.30 -25.12 -3.60
CA ALA A 506 -2.02 -23.90 -3.23
C ALA A 506 -2.32 -23.05 -4.47
N PHE A 507 -3.49 -22.43 -4.49
CA PHE A 507 -3.95 -21.50 -5.51
C PHE A 507 -3.67 -20.07 -5.05
N SER A 508 -2.74 -19.37 -5.72
CA SER A 508 -2.39 -17.99 -5.41
C SER A 508 -3.02 -16.98 -6.36
N PHE A 509 -3.26 -15.78 -5.84
CA PHE A 509 -3.90 -14.67 -6.54
C PHE A 509 -3.42 -13.31 -6.02
N HIS A 510 -3.57 -12.25 -6.84
CA HIS A 510 -3.20 -10.86 -6.53
C HIS A 510 -4.41 -9.94 -6.63
N PRO A 511 -5.12 -9.63 -5.55
CA PRO A 511 -6.44 -8.97 -5.55
C PRO A 511 -6.36 -7.44 -5.49
N TYR A 512 -5.70 -6.79 -6.42
CA TYR A 512 -5.45 -5.35 -6.34
C TYR A 512 -6.70 -4.47 -6.25
N GLN A 513 -7.74 -4.73 -7.04
CA GLN A 513 -8.95 -3.91 -7.04
C GLN A 513 -9.93 -4.25 -5.93
N ALA A 514 -9.89 -5.47 -5.43
CA ALA A 514 -10.69 -5.93 -4.29
C ALA A 514 -9.89 -5.92 -2.99
N ALA A 515 -9.20 -4.83 -2.72
CA ALA A 515 -8.33 -4.74 -1.55
C ALA A 515 -9.11 -4.69 -0.23
N LEU A 516 -10.28 -4.08 -0.22
CA LEU A 516 -11.07 -3.82 0.98
C LEU A 516 -12.56 -4.08 0.75
N ASP A 517 -13.32 -4.15 1.85
CA ASP A 517 -14.78 -4.26 1.88
C ASP A 517 -15.53 -3.07 1.26
N SER A 518 -14.84 -1.95 1.10
CA SER A 518 -15.36 -0.73 0.48
C SER A 518 -14.88 -0.52 -0.97
N SER A 519 -14.23 -1.50 -1.57
CA SER A 519 -13.77 -1.47 -2.97
C SER A 519 -14.95 -1.59 -3.96
N ALA A 520 -14.70 -1.32 -5.24
CA ALA A 520 -15.67 -1.50 -6.32
C ALA A 520 -16.24 -2.92 -6.35
N VAL A 521 -15.35 -3.90 -6.18
CA VAL A 521 -15.70 -5.29 -5.84
C VAL A 521 -15.22 -5.52 -4.42
N PRO A 522 -16.09 -5.72 -3.45
CA PRO A 522 -15.67 -6.03 -2.09
C PRO A 522 -14.80 -7.29 -2.02
N ALA A 523 -13.80 -7.28 -1.16
CA ALA A 523 -12.82 -8.37 -1.05
C ALA A 523 -13.48 -9.73 -0.78
N ASP A 524 -14.52 -9.75 0.05
CA ASP A 524 -15.28 -10.96 0.36
C ASP A 524 -16.00 -11.54 -0.88
N ARG A 525 -16.53 -10.69 -1.76
CA ARG A 525 -17.20 -11.13 -3.01
C ARG A 525 -16.22 -11.73 -4.01
N LEU A 526 -15.00 -11.19 -4.08
CA LEU A 526 -13.97 -11.83 -4.87
C LEU A 526 -13.65 -13.21 -4.32
N LEU A 527 -13.42 -13.29 -3.01
CA LEU A 527 -13.06 -14.54 -2.36
C LEU A 527 -14.17 -15.60 -2.50
N ASP A 528 -15.46 -15.20 -2.50
CA ASP A 528 -16.58 -16.09 -2.85
C ASP A 528 -16.38 -16.71 -4.24
N LYS A 529 -16.02 -15.90 -5.27
CA LYS A 529 -15.79 -16.41 -6.64
C LYS A 529 -14.58 -17.34 -6.71
N LEU A 530 -13.46 -16.96 -6.10
CA LEU A 530 -12.24 -17.77 -6.09
C LEU A 530 -12.46 -19.09 -5.34
N ASN A 531 -13.20 -19.08 -4.24
CA ASN A 531 -13.60 -20.27 -3.51
C ASN A 531 -14.53 -21.16 -4.33
N ALA A 532 -15.48 -20.60 -5.07
CA ALA A 532 -16.36 -21.35 -5.98
C ALA A 532 -15.54 -22.04 -7.08
N LEU A 533 -14.59 -21.34 -7.69
CA LEU A 533 -13.69 -21.89 -8.71
C LEU A 533 -12.83 -23.02 -8.13
N ARG A 534 -12.20 -22.80 -6.98
CA ARG A 534 -11.42 -23.79 -6.26
C ARG A 534 -12.25 -25.03 -5.95
N THR A 535 -13.43 -24.86 -5.37
CA THR A 535 -14.33 -25.95 -4.98
C THR A 535 -14.74 -26.79 -6.19
N LYS A 536 -14.94 -26.14 -7.34
CA LYS A 536 -15.34 -26.84 -8.59
C LYS A 536 -14.23 -27.73 -9.15
N TYR A 537 -12.98 -27.29 -9.10
CA TYR A 537 -11.90 -27.98 -9.79
C TYR A 537 -10.97 -28.78 -8.87
N ARG A 538 -10.71 -28.27 -7.66
CA ARG A 538 -9.86 -28.95 -6.66
C ARG A 538 -10.10 -28.39 -5.24
N PRO A 539 -11.11 -28.89 -4.52
CA PRO A 539 -11.56 -28.31 -3.24
C PRO A 539 -10.51 -28.34 -2.12
N GLU A 540 -9.57 -29.30 -2.16
CA GLU A 540 -8.52 -29.44 -1.14
C GLU A 540 -7.36 -28.42 -1.28
N VAL A 541 -7.25 -27.75 -2.44
CA VAL A 541 -6.18 -26.76 -2.66
C VAL A 541 -6.40 -25.55 -1.77
N GLN A 542 -5.37 -25.07 -1.13
CA GLN A 542 -5.41 -23.87 -0.30
C GLN A 542 -5.51 -22.60 -1.14
N LEU A 543 -6.09 -21.55 -0.60
CA LEU A 543 -6.16 -20.24 -1.23
C LEU A 543 -5.14 -19.30 -0.60
N TRP A 544 -4.26 -18.68 -1.41
CA TRP A 544 -3.19 -17.79 -0.99
C TRP A 544 -3.29 -16.43 -1.69
N ASN A 545 -3.36 -15.35 -0.92
CA ASN A 545 -3.16 -13.99 -1.39
C ASN A 545 -1.65 -13.71 -1.36
N SER A 546 -0.97 -13.91 -2.49
CA SER A 546 0.49 -13.85 -2.54
C SER A 546 1.04 -12.45 -2.79
N GLU A 547 0.17 -11.51 -3.19
CA GLU A 547 0.57 -10.11 -3.36
C GLU A 547 -0.62 -9.15 -3.29
N LEU A 548 -0.47 -8.04 -2.58
CA LEU A 548 -1.49 -7.03 -2.43
C LEU A 548 -0.87 -5.64 -2.23
N PHE A 549 -1.22 -4.67 -3.11
CA PHE A 549 -0.72 -3.30 -3.02
C PHE A 549 -1.66 -2.30 -2.36
N TYR A 550 -2.89 -2.26 -2.84
CA TYR A 550 -3.78 -1.09 -2.72
C TYR A 550 -4.53 -1.01 -1.39
N ILE A 551 -3.83 -1.24 -0.30
CA ILE A 551 -4.38 -1.06 1.04
C ILE A 551 -4.53 0.42 1.38
N HIS A 552 -3.71 1.27 0.75
CA HIS A 552 -3.78 2.73 0.87
C HIS A 552 -3.69 3.37 -0.51
N SER A 553 -4.71 4.06 -0.97
CA SER A 553 -4.60 4.86 -2.19
C SER A 553 -3.89 6.19 -1.92
N VAL A 554 -3.26 6.78 -2.94
CA VAL A 554 -2.71 8.14 -2.85
C VAL A 554 -3.81 9.15 -2.55
N GLU A 555 -4.99 8.94 -3.11
CA GLU A 555 -6.15 9.79 -2.86
C GLU A 555 -6.62 9.66 -1.41
N ASP A 556 -6.60 8.45 -0.87
CA ASP A 556 -6.88 8.19 0.53
C ASP A 556 -5.86 8.88 1.45
N ALA A 557 -4.56 8.78 1.12
CA ALA A 557 -3.51 9.48 1.84
C ALA A 557 -3.67 11.01 1.73
N LYS A 558 -4.01 11.55 0.56
CA LYS A 558 -4.28 12.99 0.35
C LYS A 558 -5.52 13.45 1.10
N LYS A 559 -6.62 12.72 1.00
CA LYS A 559 -7.89 13.01 1.69
C LYS A 559 -7.71 13.10 3.20
N HIS A 560 -6.92 12.21 3.76
CA HIS A 560 -6.67 12.17 5.19
C HIS A 560 -5.42 12.95 5.62
N ARG A 561 -4.72 13.60 4.69
CA ARG A 561 -3.44 14.31 4.92
C ARG A 561 -2.39 13.44 5.63
N ARG A 562 -2.43 12.14 5.38
CA ARG A 562 -1.56 11.14 6.01
C ARG A 562 -0.37 10.85 5.12
N THR A 563 0.51 11.81 4.95
CA THR A 563 1.78 11.62 4.22
C THR A 563 2.87 11.02 5.09
N ASP A 564 2.70 11.07 6.43
CA ASP A 564 3.64 10.44 7.35
C ASP A 564 3.42 8.91 7.37
N PRO A 565 4.43 8.12 7.00
CA PRO A 565 4.32 6.65 6.99
C PRO A 565 3.92 6.01 8.32
N GLN A 566 4.13 6.69 9.45
CA GLN A 566 3.69 6.20 10.75
C GLN A 566 2.17 6.18 10.92
N PHE A 567 1.46 7.03 10.20
CA PHE A 567 0.03 7.26 10.35
C PHE A 567 -0.78 6.86 9.13
N LEU A 568 -0.19 6.11 8.20
CA LEU A 568 -0.96 5.45 7.15
C LEU A 568 -2.00 4.55 7.81
N ARG A 569 -3.15 4.41 7.17
CA ARG A 569 -4.35 3.76 7.73
C ARG A 569 -4.09 2.30 8.15
N PRO A 570 -3.67 2.04 9.41
CA PRO A 570 -3.38 0.69 9.91
C PRO A 570 -4.62 -0.20 9.92
N GLU A 571 -5.81 0.39 10.02
CA GLU A 571 -7.10 -0.28 9.97
C GLU A 571 -7.31 -1.04 8.64
N ASN A 572 -6.80 -0.52 7.52
CA ASN A 572 -7.00 -1.13 6.21
C ASN A 572 -6.31 -2.48 6.11
N LEU A 573 -5.08 -2.57 6.61
CA LEU A 573 -4.30 -3.82 6.62
C LEU A 573 -5.00 -4.88 7.50
N THR A 574 -5.44 -4.48 8.68
CA THR A 574 -6.15 -5.39 9.60
C THR A 574 -7.47 -5.88 9.01
N ARG A 575 -8.29 -4.99 8.44
CA ARG A 575 -9.54 -5.39 7.76
C ARG A 575 -9.27 -6.41 6.65
N ARG A 576 -8.22 -6.19 5.85
CA ARG A 576 -7.86 -7.13 4.80
C ARG A 576 -7.49 -8.50 5.34
N TYR A 577 -6.64 -8.57 6.37
CA TYR A 577 -6.29 -9.86 6.97
C TYR A 577 -7.49 -10.58 7.59
N VAL A 578 -8.39 -9.84 8.23
CA VAL A 578 -9.59 -10.43 8.83
C VAL A 578 -10.51 -11.03 7.76
N ILE A 579 -10.69 -10.32 6.63
CA ILE A 579 -11.46 -10.81 5.50
C ILE A 579 -10.79 -12.05 4.89
N ASP A 580 -9.51 -11.96 4.56
CA ASP A 580 -8.77 -13.09 3.99
C ASP A 580 -8.87 -14.32 4.87
N PHE A 581 -8.59 -14.18 6.16
CA PHE A 581 -8.65 -15.30 7.10
C PHE A 581 -10.08 -15.84 7.27
N GLY A 582 -11.05 -14.96 7.40
CA GLY A 582 -12.46 -15.31 7.56
C GLY A 582 -13.05 -16.08 6.36
N GLU A 583 -12.59 -15.75 5.15
CA GLU A 583 -13.01 -16.38 3.89
C GLU A 583 -12.11 -17.54 3.46
N GLY A 584 -11.23 -18.02 4.33
CA GLY A 584 -10.47 -19.26 4.14
C GLY A 584 -9.15 -19.13 3.39
N VAL A 585 -8.64 -17.95 3.19
CA VAL A 585 -7.26 -17.74 2.74
C VAL A 585 -6.30 -18.24 3.83
N ARG A 586 -5.19 -18.85 3.43
CA ARG A 586 -4.16 -19.38 4.34
C ARG A 586 -2.95 -18.49 4.49
N VAL A 587 -2.56 -17.82 3.43
CA VAL A 587 -1.42 -16.87 3.46
C VAL A 587 -1.89 -15.56 2.85
N SER A 588 -1.63 -14.45 3.52
CA SER A 588 -1.91 -13.11 2.99
C SER A 588 -0.64 -12.27 3.05
N THR A 589 -0.19 -11.81 1.88
CA THR A 589 1.14 -11.24 1.69
C THR A 589 1.04 -9.84 1.09
N PRO A 590 1.00 -8.77 1.90
CA PRO A 590 1.09 -7.42 1.38
C PRO A 590 2.45 -7.18 0.73
N LEU A 591 2.43 -6.39 -0.33
CA LEU A 591 3.62 -6.03 -1.06
C LEU A 591 4.38 -4.91 -0.34
N HIS A 592 5.70 -5.01 -0.34
CA HIS A 592 6.66 -3.99 0.06
C HIS A 592 6.57 -3.46 1.50
N VAL A 593 7.27 -4.14 2.35
CA VAL A 593 7.56 -3.68 3.71
C VAL A 593 8.19 -2.28 3.72
N TRP A 594 8.99 -1.95 2.71
CA TRP A 594 9.89 -0.81 2.69
C TRP A 594 9.61 0.23 1.59
N GLN A 595 8.66 0.03 0.67
CA GLN A 595 8.54 0.91 -0.48
C GLN A 595 8.04 2.31 -0.11
N LEU A 596 8.91 3.30 -0.39
CA LEU A 596 8.68 4.73 -0.11
C LEU A 596 7.83 5.42 -1.18
N PHE A 597 7.81 4.89 -2.41
CA PHE A 597 7.39 5.66 -3.57
C PHE A 597 6.17 5.14 -4.28
N GLU A 598 5.69 3.99 -3.90
CA GLU A 598 4.53 3.47 -4.56
C GLU A 598 3.27 4.15 -4.05
N LYS A 599 2.48 4.55 -5.01
CA LYS A 599 1.22 5.24 -4.81
C LYS A 599 0.25 4.46 -3.92
N HIS A 600 0.52 3.19 -3.64
CA HIS A 600 -0.43 2.24 -3.11
C HIS A 600 0.23 1.14 -2.25
N SER A 601 1.11 1.43 -1.33
CA SER A 601 1.76 0.37 -0.55
C SER A 601 1.25 0.26 0.89
N ALA A 602 1.15 -0.94 1.40
CA ALA A 602 1.02 -1.22 2.82
C ALA A 602 2.38 -1.07 3.50
N ARG A 603 2.77 0.14 3.80
CA ARG A 603 4.04 0.38 4.47
C ARG A 603 3.98 -0.07 5.91
N MET A 604 4.91 -0.92 6.32
CA MET A 604 5.04 -1.39 7.69
C MET A 604 6.13 -0.69 8.48
N PHE A 605 7.01 0.05 7.79
CA PHE A 605 8.14 0.69 8.44
C PHE A 605 8.27 2.14 8.00
N ALA A 606 8.67 2.99 8.95
CA ALA A 606 8.99 4.37 8.67
C ALA A 606 10.34 4.46 7.96
N ASP A 607 10.45 5.42 7.04
CA ASP A 607 11.67 5.66 6.28
C ASP A 607 12.82 6.15 7.18
N PRO A 608 13.91 5.38 7.32
CA PRO A 608 15.04 5.79 8.13
C PRO A 608 15.74 7.04 7.60
N THR A 609 15.66 7.30 6.28
CA THR A 609 16.30 8.48 5.70
C THR A 609 15.58 9.77 6.04
N ARG A 610 14.28 9.70 6.29
CA ARG A 610 13.47 10.88 6.63
C ARG A 610 13.52 11.20 8.12
N PHE A 611 13.65 10.19 8.96
CA PHE A 611 13.58 10.36 10.42
C PHE A 611 14.94 10.34 11.10
N GLY A 612 16.03 10.13 10.34
CA GLY A 612 17.37 10.13 10.89
C GLY A 612 17.58 9.09 11.99
N GLN A 613 17.01 7.90 11.85
CA GLN A 613 17.19 6.81 12.80
C GLN A 613 17.10 5.44 12.09
N LYS A 614 17.30 4.36 12.85
CA LYS A 614 17.10 2.99 12.36
C LYS A 614 15.66 2.78 11.90
N ALA A 615 15.44 1.75 11.09
CA ALA A 615 14.11 1.35 10.66
C ALA A 615 13.15 1.18 11.85
N VAL A 616 11.96 1.74 11.71
CA VAL A 616 10.93 1.75 12.77
C VAL A 616 9.67 1.08 12.25
N PRO A 617 9.15 0.04 12.94
CA PRO A 617 7.82 -0.45 12.64
C PRO A 617 6.79 0.67 12.86
N ASN A 618 5.92 0.89 11.89
CA ASN A 618 4.89 1.92 11.95
C ASN A 618 3.58 1.40 12.58
N ALA A 619 2.54 2.21 12.56
CA ALA A 619 1.23 1.84 13.09
C ALA A 619 0.63 0.62 12.36
N SER A 620 0.87 0.45 11.05
CA SER A 620 0.40 -0.73 10.31
C SER A 620 1.07 -2.01 10.78
N ALA A 621 2.38 -1.97 11.07
CA ALA A 621 3.10 -3.10 11.65
C ALA A 621 2.62 -3.44 13.07
N ALA A 622 2.30 -2.43 13.87
CA ALA A 622 1.74 -2.64 15.22
C ALA A 622 0.31 -3.22 15.17
N ALA A 623 -0.51 -2.80 14.21
CA ALA A 623 -1.84 -3.35 14.01
C ALA A 623 -1.79 -4.80 13.51
N GLN A 624 -0.86 -5.11 12.60
CA GLN A 624 -0.56 -6.48 12.17
C GLN A 624 -0.14 -7.37 13.34
N ASN A 625 0.76 -6.88 14.19
CA ASN A 625 1.15 -7.60 15.41
C ASN A 625 -0.05 -7.91 16.29
N ALA A 626 -0.97 -6.95 16.48
CA ALA A 626 -2.19 -7.18 17.26
C ALA A 626 -3.09 -8.24 16.62
N PHE A 627 -3.26 -8.20 15.29
CA PHE A 627 -4.02 -9.21 14.55
C PHE A 627 -3.45 -10.62 14.82
N VAL A 628 -2.16 -10.79 14.67
CA VAL A 628 -1.50 -12.08 14.94
C VAL A 628 -1.63 -12.48 16.41
N TYR A 629 -1.47 -11.53 17.34
CA TYR A 629 -1.62 -11.80 18.78
C TYR A 629 -3.00 -12.38 19.13
N PHE A 630 -4.08 -11.85 18.55
CA PHE A 630 -5.43 -12.32 18.84
C PHE A 630 -5.83 -13.59 18.07
N LEU A 631 -5.27 -13.80 16.88
CA LEU A 631 -5.77 -14.81 15.96
C LEU A 631 -4.74 -15.87 15.54
N HIS A 632 -3.54 -15.86 16.10
CA HIS A 632 -2.56 -16.93 15.90
C HIS A 632 -3.15 -18.29 16.31
N GLY A 633 -3.06 -19.28 15.41
CA GLY A 633 -3.60 -20.63 15.62
C GLY A 633 -5.14 -20.69 15.74
N ALA A 634 -5.85 -19.60 15.50
CA ALA A 634 -7.31 -19.60 15.51
C ALA A 634 -7.90 -20.30 14.27
N LYS A 635 -9.17 -20.66 14.38
CA LYS A 635 -9.98 -21.19 13.26
C LYS A 635 -11.09 -20.22 12.94
N PRO A 636 -11.33 -19.88 11.67
CA PRO A 636 -12.45 -19.04 11.28
C PRO A 636 -13.77 -19.78 11.51
N LEU A 637 -14.73 -19.08 12.08
CA LEU A 637 -16.12 -19.53 12.22
C LEU A 637 -17.04 -18.86 11.18
N GLY A 638 -16.48 -17.94 10.39
CA GLY A 638 -17.13 -17.27 9.28
C GLY A 638 -17.53 -15.83 9.55
N ARG A 639 -18.23 -15.27 8.57
CA ARG A 639 -18.77 -13.92 8.61
C ARG A 639 -19.93 -13.83 9.58
N LEU A 640 -20.00 -12.72 10.31
CA LEU A 640 -21.13 -12.40 11.19
C LEU A 640 -22.27 -11.76 10.39
N GLU A 641 -23.49 -12.10 10.71
CA GLU A 641 -24.70 -11.46 10.18
C GLU A 641 -24.95 -10.16 10.94
N LEU A 642 -24.45 -9.05 10.45
CA LEU A 642 -24.48 -7.75 11.08
C LEU A 642 -25.33 -6.75 10.29
N PRO A 643 -25.76 -5.63 10.90
CA PRO A 643 -26.49 -4.60 10.18
C PRO A 643 -25.70 -4.04 9.00
N ALA A 644 -26.40 -3.59 7.96
CA ALA A 644 -25.77 -2.91 6.83
C ALA A 644 -24.88 -1.75 7.31
N GLY A 645 -23.64 -1.73 6.84
CA GLY A 645 -22.64 -0.76 7.27
C GLY A 645 -21.77 -1.18 8.45
N VAL A 646 -21.93 -2.39 8.97
CA VAL A 646 -21.02 -3.04 9.92
C VAL A 646 -20.51 -4.34 9.28
N ASN A 647 -19.23 -4.61 9.40
CA ASN A 647 -18.63 -5.88 8.96
C ASN A 647 -17.91 -6.54 10.13
N GLY A 648 -17.81 -7.85 10.11
CA GLY A 648 -17.12 -8.59 11.14
C GLY A 648 -17.08 -10.09 10.92
N TYR A 649 -16.09 -10.69 11.56
CA TYR A 649 -15.82 -12.13 11.47
C TYR A 649 -15.58 -12.71 12.84
N LEU A 650 -15.95 -13.96 12.99
CA LEU A 650 -15.81 -14.73 14.22
C LEU A 650 -14.74 -15.81 14.06
N PHE A 651 -13.93 -15.96 15.08
CA PHE A 651 -12.82 -16.93 15.15
C PHE A 651 -12.88 -17.68 16.46
N ARG A 652 -12.38 -18.93 16.47
CA ARG A 652 -12.15 -19.71 17.68
C ARG A 652 -10.66 -19.90 17.88
N THR A 653 -10.14 -19.36 18.96
CA THR A 653 -8.73 -19.47 19.34
C THR A 653 -8.38 -20.88 19.79
N ALA A 654 -7.09 -21.22 19.84
CA ALA A 654 -6.60 -22.55 20.21
C ALA A 654 -7.01 -22.98 21.62
N ASP A 655 -7.20 -22.04 22.53
CA ASP A 655 -7.70 -22.26 23.90
C ASP A 655 -9.23 -22.35 24.02
N GLY A 656 -9.93 -22.37 22.87
CA GLY A 656 -11.39 -22.54 22.77
C GLY A 656 -12.23 -21.28 23.01
N ARG A 657 -11.62 -20.13 23.27
CA ARG A 657 -12.32 -18.84 23.34
C ARG A 657 -12.75 -18.38 21.96
N GLU A 658 -13.76 -17.53 21.91
CA GLU A 658 -14.16 -16.83 20.70
C GLU A 658 -13.51 -15.44 20.67
N THR A 659 -13.10 -15.06 19.47
CA THR A 659 -12.66 -13.70 19.15
C THR A 659 -13.45 -13.21 17.95
N ALA A 660 -14.20 -12.13 18.11
CA ALA A 660 -14.83 -11.42 17.01
C ALA A 660 -14.00 -10.17 16.68
N VAL A 661 -13.86 -9.90 15.40
CA VAL A 661 -13.26 -8.65 14.91
C VAL A 661 -14.32 -7.92 14.13
N VAL A 662 -14.70 -6.72 14.57
CA VAL A 662 -15.81 -5.95 14.01
C VAL A 662 -15.39 -4.50 13.74
N TRP A 663 -15.97 -3.91 12.70
CA TRP A 663 -15.75 -2.50 12.33
C TRP A 663 -16.95 -1.92 11.57
N ALA A 664 -17.06 -0.60 11.55
CA ALA A 664 -17.99 0.06 10.66
C ALA A 664 -17.37 0.21 9.26
N VAL A 665 -18.11 -0.17 8.24
CA VAL A 665 -17.66 -0.04 6.84
C VAL A 665 -17.44 1.44 6.52
N GLU A 666 -16.46 1.74 5.71
CA GLU A 666 -16.10 3.11 5.34
C GLU A 666 -17.33 3.91 4.86
N ASN A 667 -17.42 5.15 5.32
CA ASN A 667 -18.58 6.06 5.14
C ASN A 667 -19.90 5.61 5.76
N SER A 668 -19.94 4.54 6.58
CA SER A 668 -21.15 4.16 7.34
C SER A 668 -21.46 5.09 8.52
N ARG A 669 -20.56 6.02 8.84
CA ARG A 669 -20.63 7.01 9.93
C ARG A 669 -20.79 6.46 11.34
N GLY A 670 -20.40 5.23 11.53
CA GLY A 670 -20.28 4.60 12.84
C GLY A 670 -21.58 4.02 13.37
N PHE A 671 -21.38 3.11 14.29
CA PHE A 671 -22.42 2.43 15.04
C PHE A 671 -22.03 2.39 16.51
N PHE A 672 -23.01 2.52 17.40
CA PHE A 672 -22.79 2.19 18.80
C PHE A 672 -23.04 0.70 19.00
N LEU A 673 -22.05 0.00 19.50
CA LEU A 673 -22.17 -1.39 19.96
C LEU A 673 -22.36 -1.38 21.47
N SER A 674 -23.48 -1.95 21.94
CA SER A 674 -23.73 -2.18 23.37
C SER A 674 -22.94 -3.40 23.80
N LEU A 675 -22.22 -3.32 24.92
CA LEU A 675 -21.28 -4.34 25.38
C LEU A 675 -21.68 -4.87 26.76
N PRO A 676 -21.85 -6.16 26.95
CA PRO A 676 -21.92 -6.79 28.26
C PRO A 676 -20.60 -6.67 29.04
N ALA A 677 -20.69 -6.59 30.35
CA ALA A 677 -19.52 -6.39 31.20
C ALA A 677 -18.50 -7.54 31.18
N GLU A 678 -18.94 -8.74 30.81
CA GLU A 678 -18.09 -9.94 30.71
C GLU A 678 -17.21 -9.98 29.46
N LEU A 679 -17.49 -9.17 28.46
CA LEU A 679 -16.69 -9.12 27.24
C LEU A 679 -15.46 -8.24 27.43
N LYS A 680 -14.32 -8.73 26.97
CA LYS A 680 -13.11 -7.93 26.87
C LYS A 680 -13.01 -7.34 25.48
N VAL A 681 -12.77 -6.04 25.45
CA VAL A 681 -12.68 -5.25 24.23
C VAL A 681 -11.29 -4.68 24.10
N PHE A 682 -10.74 -4.71 22.87
CA PHE A 682 -9.43 -4.16 22.60
C PHE A 682 -9.47 -3.30 21.34
N ASP A 683 -8.65 -2.26 21.34
CA ASP A 683 -8.47 -1.42 20.16
C ASP A 683 -7.68 -2.13 19.05
N LEU A 684 -7.47 -1.44 17.94
CA LEU A 684 -6.73 -1.91 16.77
C LEU A 684 -5.31 -2.43 17.09
N PHE A 685 -4.68 -1.94 18.17
CA PHE A 685 -3.32 -2.29 18.58
C PHE A 685 -3.28 -3.34 19.70
N GLY A 686 -4.44 -3.73 20.21
CA GLY A 686 -4.55 -4.67 21.32
C GLY A 686 -4.47 -4.02 22.68
N ASN A 687 -4.71 -2.70 22.79
CA ASN A 687 -4.88 -2.05 24.08
C ASN A 687 -6.29 -2.34 24.63
N PRO A 688 -6.43 -2.74 25.91
CA PRO A 688 -7.73 -2.96 26.49
C PRO A 688 -8.51 -1.64 26.56
N LEU A 689 -9.79 -1.70 26.20
CA LEU A 689 -10.75 -0.62 26.39
C LEU A 689 -11.55 -0.94 27.66
N GLU A 690 -11.15 -0.34 28.77
CA GLU A 690 -11.73 -0.62 30.07
C GLU A 690 -13.04 0.17 30.32
N ASN A 691 -13.98 -0.44 31.03
CA ASN A 691 -15.24 0.18 31.47
C ASN A 691 -16.12 0.73 30.33
N VAL A 692 -16.09 0.08 29.17
CA VAL A 692 -16.87 0.49 28.01
C VAL A 692 -18.14 -0.35 27.90
N SER A 693 -19.27 0.20 28.34
CA SER A 693 -20.59 -0.43 28.16
C SER A 693 -21.21 -0.13 26.78
N LYS A 694 -20.73 0.91 26.11
CA LYS A 694 -21.18 1.33 24.77
C LYS A 694 -19.99 1.83 23.95
N LEU A 695 -19.66 1.11 22.90
CA LEU A 695 -18.52 1.39 22.03
C LEU A 695 -18.98 2.05 20.72
N LEU A 696 -18.38 3.17 20.35
CA LEU A 696 -18.55 3.71 19.01
C LEU A 696 -17.61 2.96 18.05
N LEU A 697 -18.19 2.21 17.11
CA LEU A 697 -17.48 1.59 16.01
C LEU A 697 -17.26 2.61 14.89
N ASP A 698 -16.04 2.70 14.43
CA ASP A 698 -15.64 3.39 13.20
C ASP A 698 -14.94 2.39 12.25
N GLU A 699 -14.20 2.88 11.29
CA GLU A 699 -13.47 2.05 10.31
C GLU A 699 -12.33 1.24 10.95
N ARG A 700 -11.97 1.52 12.20
CA ARG A 700 -10.91 0.80 12.92
C ARG A 700 -11.48 -0.48 13.51
N PRO A 701 -10.94 -1.66 13.12
CA PRO A 701 -11.33 -2.91 13.74
C PRO A 701 -11.09 -2.90 15.24
N VAL A 702 -12.03 -3.49 15.97
CA VAL A 702 -11.91 -3.79 17.39
C VAL A 702 -11.99 -5.29 17.60
N TYR A 703 -11.25 -5.78 18.61
CA TYR A 703 -11.27 -7.18 19.00
C TYR A 703 -12.15 -7.35 20.22
N LEU A 704 -13.11 -8.26 20.10
CA LEU A 704 -14.00 -8.68 21.17
C LEU A 704 -13.66 -10.11 21.55
N THR A 705 -13.35 -10.37 22.82
CA THR A 705 -13.04 -11.73 23.28
C THR A 705 -13.98 -12.17 24.40
N GLY A 706 -14.49 -13.39 24.29
CA GLY A 706 -15.45 -13.91 25.25
C GLY A 706 -15.98 -15.29 24.87
N LYS A 707 -17.15 -15.61 25.38
CA LYS A 707 -17.92 -16.81 25.04
C LYS A 707 -19.23 -16.42 24.37
N ASN A 708 -19.73 -17.25 23.46
CA ASN A 708 -20.98 -17.06 22.77
C ASN A 708 -21.13 -15.70 22.04
N LEU A 709 -20.04 -15.22 21.43
CA LEU A 709 -20.04 -13.94 20.73
C LEU A 709 -21.05 -13.89 19.58
N LYS A 710 -21.29 -15.02 18.89
CA LYS A 710 -22.29 -15.08 17.82
C LYS A 710 -23.69 -14.79 18.33
N GLY A 711 -24.07 -15.31 19.51
CA GLY A 711 -25.37 -15.08 20.12
C GLY A 711 -25.54 -13.64 20.59
N PHE A 712 -24.45 -13.00 20.93
CA PHE A 712 -24.44 -11.61 21.41
C PHE A 712 -24.41 -10.59 20.27
N LEU A 713 -23.56 -10.81 19.24
CA LEU A 713 -23.37 -9.87 18.13
C LEU A 713 -24.52 -10.02 17.09
N THR A 714 -25.71 -9.72 17.50
CA THR A 714 -26.92 -9.65 16.68
C THR A 714 -27.21 -8.21 16.25
N ALA A 715 -28.07 -8.04 15.27
CA ALA A 715 -28.45 -6.70 14.78
C ALA A 715 -28.92 -5.75 15.90
N SER A 716 -29.57 -6.27 16.95
CA SER A 716 -30.06 -5.48 18.09
C SER A 716 -28.95 -4.93 18.99
N ALA A 717 -27.76 -5.50 18.97
CA ALA A 717 -26.61 -4.98 19.74
C ALA A 717 -26.06 -3.68 19.14
N PHE A 718 -26.38 -3.38 17.88
CA PHE A 718 -25.85 -2.24 17.13
C PHE A 718 -26.89 -1.15 16.97
N GLN A 719 -26.54 0.05 17.38
CA GLN A 719 -27.36 1.24 17.21
C GLN A 719 -26.64 2.22 16.29
N PRO A 720 -27.22 2.59 15.14
CA PRO A 720 -26.56 3.55 14.26
C PRO A 720 -26.33 4.88 14.97
N GLN A 721 -25.19 5.49 14.81
CA GLN A 721 -24.88 6.81 15.36
C GLN A 721 -25.79 7.88 14.77
N GLU A 722 -26.18 7.69 13.51
CA GLU A 722 -27.17 8.50 12.82
C GLU A 722 -28.34 7.61 12.38
N VAL A 723 -29.54 7.94 12.80
CA VAL A 723 -30.77 7.26 12.39
C VAL A 723 -30.98 7.42 10.87
N ILE A 724 -30.87 8.65 10.39
CA ILE A 724 -30.88 8.99 8.96
C ILE A 724 -29.52 9.57 8.57
N ALA A 725 -28.84 8.91 7.67
CA ALA A 725 -27.57 9.36 7.08
C ALA A 725 -27.80 10.02 5.73
N VAL A 726 -27.07 11.10 5.45
CA VAL A 726 -26.93 11.66 4.09
C VAL A 726 -25.85 10.85 3.37
N THR A 727 -26.23 10.10 2.35
CA THR A 727 -25.35 9.22 1.60
C THR A 727 -24.88 9.83 0.30
N GLY A 728 -25.55 10.89 -0.19
CA GLY A 728 -25.12 11.58 -1.40
C GLY A 728 -25.82 12.92 -1.60
N ALA A 729 -25.21 13.75 -2.46
CA ALA A 729 -25.78 15.00 -2.95
C ALA A 729 -25.25 15.31 -4.34
N ARG A 730 -26.13 15.67 -5.28
CA ARG A 730 -25.72 16.09 -6.61
C ARG A 730 -26.73 17.02 -7.28
N PHE A 731 -26.26 17.85 -8.18
CA PHE A 731 -27.11 18.56 -9.10
C PHE A 731 -27.56 17.64 -10.23
N ARG A 732 -28.88 17.50 -10.40
CA ARG A 732 -29.47 16.73 -11.54
C ARG A 732 -29.55 17.62 -12.78
N GLN A 733 -29.81 18.90 -12.58
CA GLN A 733 -29.84 19.95 -13.60
C GLN A 733 -29.53 21.29 -12.93
N THR A 734 -29.38 22.33 -13.68
CA THR A 734 -29.11 23.68 -13.15
C THR A 734 -30.16 24.05 -12.10
N GLY A 735 -29.69 24.30 -10.89
CA GLY A 735 -30.51 24.68 -9.74
C GLY A 735 -31.28 23.57 -9.04
N GLU A 736 -31.30 22.33 -9.57
CA GLU A 736 -31.97 21.20 -8.90
C GLU A 736 -30.96 20.31 -8.18
N LEU A 737 -30.94 20.33 -6.87
CA LEU A 737 -30.09 19.53 -5.99
C LEU A 737 -30.87 18.31 -5.47
N ALA A 738 -30.44 17.11 -5.80
CA ALA A 738 -30.90 15.87 -5.17
C ALA A 738 -29.98 15.49 -4.01
N VAL A 739 -30.57 15.20 -2.85
CA VAL A 739 -29.89 14.71 -1.66
C VAL A 739 -30.46 13.35 -1.29
N GLU A 740 -29.59 12.35 -1.18
CA GLU A 740 -29.96 10.99 -0.81
C GLU A 740 -29.79 10.77 0.68
N PHE A 741 -30.84 10.21 1.28
CA PHE A 741 -30.88 9.82 2.68
C PHE A 741 -31.04 8.32 2.81
N GLN A 742 -30.32 7.72 3.71
CA GLN A 742 -30.44 6.30 4.08
C GLN A 742 -30.92 6.19 5.53
N ASN A 743 -31.99 5.48 5.72
CA ASN A 743 -32.42 5.02 7.05
C ASN A 743 -31.60 3.78 7.43
N ARG A 744 -31.02 3.82 8.62
CA ARG A 744 -30.16 2.76 9.17
C ARG A 744 -30.87 1.98 10.29
N THR A 745 -32.19 2.04 10.34
CA THR A 745 -32.97 1.36 11.35
C THR A 745 -33.98 0.43 10.71
N ALA A 746 -34.40 -0.59 11.45
CA ALA A 746 -35.41 -1.55 11.06
C ALA A 746 -36.86 -0.99 11.01
N ASN A 747 -37.05 0.30 11.30
CA ASN A 747 -38.35 0.98 11.28
C ASN A 747 -38.32 2.16 10.30
N ALA A 748 -39.43 2.43 9.65
CA ALA A 748 -39.55 3.62 8.81
C ALA A 748 -39.42 4.90 9.66
N VAL A 749 -38.65 5.89 9.18
CA VAL A 749 -38.36 7.12 9.94
C VAL A 749 -38.85 8.34 9.16
N PRO A 750 -39.63 9.22 9.80
CA PRO A 750 -40.00 10.50 9.20
C PRO A 750 -38.77 11.42 9.12
N LEU A 751 -38.56 12.00 7.97
CA LEU A 751 -37.49 12.94 7.67
C LEU A 751 -38.05 14.31 7.35
N VAL A 752 -37.50 15.33 7.96
CA VAL A 752 -37.73 16.74 7.63
C VAL A 752 -36.38 17.33 7.25
N ALA A 753 -36.25 17.89 6.06
CA ALA A 753 -34.99 18.44 5.56
C ALA A 753 -35.19 19.79 4.87
N ARG A 754 -34.19 20.69 4.98
CA ARG A 754 -34.15 21.99 4.30
C ARG A 754 -32.71 22.44 4.08
N LEU A 755 -32.51 23.36 3.17
CA LEU A 755 -31.26 24.09 3.05
C LEU A 755 -31.24 25.28 4.02
N LYS A 756 -30.07 25.61 4.55
CA LYS A 756 -29.91 26.69 5.54
C LYS A 756 -30.15 28.08 4.94
N ASP A 757 -29.73 28.26 3.68
CA ASP A 757 -29.77 29.54 2.97
C ASP A 757 -31.19 29.99 2.52
N GLY A 758 -32.22 29.41 3.12
CA GLY A 758 -33.62 29.69 2.82
C GLY A 758 -34.15 28.78 1.71
N GLY A 759 -34.79 27.74 2.05
CA GLY A 759 -35.29 26.74 1.12
C GLY A 759 -36.59 26.14 1.63
N GLU A 760 -37.32 25.57 0.70
CA GLU A 760 -38.50 24.79 0.94
C GLU A 760 -38.23 23.65 1.92
N ILE A 761 -39.09 23.52 2.91
CA ILE A 761 -39.03 22.38 3.83
C ILE A 761 -39.56 21.17 3.12
N ARG A 762 -38.74 20.13 3.02
CA ARG A 762 -39.11 18.83 2.46
C ARG A 762 -39.40 17.84 3.58
N LYS A 763 -40.49 17.09 3.41
CA LYS A 763 -40.90 16.03 4.35
C LYS A 763 -41.10 14.75 3.57
N CYS A 764 -40.54 13.64 4.07
CA CYS A 764 -40.78 12.31 3.53
C CYS A 764 -40.60 11.26 4.64
N THR A 765 -40.97 10.03 4.35
CA THR A 765 -40.68 8.89 5.21
C THR A 765 -39.61 8.07 4.52
N VAL A 766 -38.51 7.82 5.20
CA VAL A 766 -37.44 6.94 4.69
C VAL A 766 -37.77 5.52 5.16
N PRO A 767 -37.97 4.54 4.25
CA PRO A 767 -38.31 3.18 4.62
C PRO A 767 -37.29 2.54 5.56
N ALA A 768 -37.67 1.51 6.28
CA ALA A 768 -36.75 0.72 7.11
C ALA A 768 -35.61 0.17 6.25
N ASP A 769 -34.38 0.31 6.68
CA ASP A 769 -33.13 -0.03 5.96
C ASP A 769 -33.09 0.48 4.51
N GLY A 770 -33.98 1.42 4.19
CA GLY A 770 -34.21 1.93 2.83
C GLY A 770 -33.60 3.30 2.60
N ARG A 771 -33.85 3.83 1.40
CA ARG A 771 -33.36 5.13 0.94
C ARG A 771 -34.51 6.04 0.51
N ALA A 772 -34.26 7.35 0.56
CA ALA A 772 -35.12 8.36 -0.02
C ALA A 772 -34.25 9.45 -0.64
N SER A 773 -34.68 9.92 -1.81
CA SER A 773 -34.07 11.07 -2.48
C SER A 773 -34.98 12.29 -2.30
N VAL A 774 -34.40 13.38 -1.80
CA VAL A 774 -35.10 14.64 -1.57
C VAL A 774 -34.48 15.70 -2.49
N ARG A 775 -35.34 16.47 -3.17
CA ARG A 775 -34.91 17.50 -4.12
C ARG A 775 -35.09 18.90 -3.54
N PHE A 776 -34.11 19.74 -3.80
CA PHE A 776 -34.10 21.15 -3.41
C PHE A 776 -33.76 22.02 -4.63
N HIS A 777 -34.19 23.24 -4.62
CA HIS A 777 -33.74 24.24 -5.59
C HIS A 777 -32.72 25.16 -4.93
N THR A 778 -31.54 25.26 -5.52
CA THR A 778 -30.45 26.12 -5.04
C THR A 778 -29.40 26.32 -6.12
N GLU A 779 -28.86 27.52 -6.20
CA GLU A 779 -27.69 27.84 -7.03
C GLU A 779 -26.40 27.81 -6.24
N ASN A 780 -26.47 27.61 -4.91
CA ASN A 780 -25.28 27.50 -4.07
C ASN A 780 -24.54 26.19 -4.38
N PRO A 781 -23.27 26.26 -4.85
CA PRO A 781 -22.49 25.07 -5.19
C PRO A 781 -22.09 24.21 -3.96
N ALA A 782 -22.21 24.77 -2.77
CA ALA A 782 -21.86 24.09 -1.52
C ALA A 782 -22.85 24.40 -0.38
N PRO A 783 -24.16 24.05 -0.54
CA PRO A 783 -25.19 24.40 0.40
C PRO A 783 -25.04 23.66 1.74
N GLU A 784 -25.47 24.28 2.81
CA GLU A 784 -25.57 23.63 4.13
C GLU A 784 -26.98 23.03 4.29
N LEU A 785 -27.04 21.72 4.43
CA LEU A 785 -28.24 20.93 4.67
C LEU A 785 -28.54 20.87 6.18
N LEU A 786 -29.78 21.09 6.54
CA LEU A 786 -30.33 20.86 7.87
C LEU A 786 -31.39 19.76 7.78
N TRP A 787 -31.33 18.74 8.64
CA TRP A 787 -32.39 17.73 8.70
C TRP A 787 -32.68 17.28 10.12
N PHE A 788 -33.88 16.76 10.31
CA PHE A 788 -34.38 16.21 11.56
C PHE A 788 -34.88 14.78 11.29
N ASP A 789 -34.35 13.83 12.04
CA ASP A 789 -34.58 12.40 11.91
C ASP A 789 -35.42 11.79 13.03
N GLY A 790 -36.26 12.61 13.65
CA GLY A 790 -37.06 12.25 14.82
C GLY A 790 -36.29 12.31 16.14
N SER A 791 -34.96 12.42 16.14
CA SER A 791 -34.17 12.50 17.39
C SER A 791 -33.63 13.90 17.66
N ARG A 792 -32.97 14.50 16.70
CA ARG A 792 -32.37 15.84 16.80
C ARG A 792 -32.17 16.49 15.45
N GLN A 793 -32.01 17.78 15.44
CA GLN A 793 -31.61 18.51 14.23
C GLN A 793 -30.11 18.30 13.96
N LYS A 794 -29.78 17.97 12.74
CA LYS A 794 -28.44 17.78 12.22
C LYS A 794 -28.13 18.75 11.13
N LYS A 795 -26.87 19.00 10.87
CA LYS A 795 -26.40 19.88 9.81
C LYS A 795 -25.18 19.31 9.10
N ARG A 796 -25.10 19.57 7.80
CA ARG A 796 -23.94 19.17 6.99
C ARG A 796 -23.78 20.14 5.82
N ARG A 797 -22.55 20.59 5.57
CA ARG A 797 -22.21 21.23 4.32
C ARG A 797 -22.08 20.17 3.23
N LEU A 798 -22.78 20.34 2.16
CA LEU A 798 -22.75 19.43 1.02
C LEU A 798 -21.69 19.91 0.01
N ASN A 799 -21.09 18.95 -0.70
CA ASN A 799 -20.27 19.19 -1.88
C ASN A 799 -20.91 18.41 -3.04
N PRO A 800 -21.97 18.93 -3.63
CA PRO A 800 -22.72 18.22 -4.66
C PRO A 800 -21.88 18.01 -5.92
N VAL A 801 -22.13 16.90 -6.60
CA VAL A 801 -21.54 16.60 -7.91
C VAL A 801 -22.50 17.05 -8.99
N SER A 802 -22.00 17.72 -10.03
CA SER A 802 -22.80 18.09 -11.19
C SER A 802 -22.95 16.94 -12.16
N VAL A 803 -24.16 16.69 -12.67
CA VAL A 803 -24.40 15.74 -13.76
C VAL A 803 -23.87 16.33 -15.06
N ARG A 804 -23.04 15.60 -15.79
CA ARG A 804 -22.39 16.09 -17.01
C ARG A 804 -23.34 16.15 -18.20
N LYS A 805 -24.10 15.08 -18.44
CA LYS A 805 -25.07 14.98 -19.52
C LYS A 805 -26.29 14.16 -19.08
N THR A 806 -27.43 14.46 -19.70
CA THR A 806 -28.68 13.71 -19.50
C THR A 806 -29.30 13.35 -20.84
N MET A 807 -29.97 12.21 -20.89
CA MET A 807 -30.82 11.80 -22.02
C MET A 807 -32.04 11.07 -21.51
N PHE A 808 -33.06 10.94 -22.35
CA PHE A 808 -34.23 10.11 -22.07
C PHE A 808 -34.17 8.77 -22.79
N SER A 809 -34.86 7.80 -22.23
CA SER A 809 -34.98 6.44 -22.80
C SER A 809 -35.44 6.51 -24.27
N GLY A 810 -34.70 5.83 -25.15
CA GLY A 810 -35.00 5.77 -26.61
C GLY A 810 -34.44 6.94 -27.42
N GLU A 811 -33.86 7.96 -26.80
CA GLU A 811 -33.26 9.09 -27.50
C GLU A 811 -32.01 8.65 -28.30
N LYS A 812 -31.88 9.15 -29.54
CA LYS A 812 -30.66 8.91 -30.32
C LYS A 812 -29.64 10.03 -30.08
N VAL A 813 -28.41 9.62 -29.84
CA VAL A 813 -27.32 10.52 -29.55
C VAL A 813 -26.16 10.25 -30.50
N ARG A 814 -25.53 11.35 -30.93
CA ARG A 814 -24.30 11.31 -31.72
C ARG A 814 -23.13 11.93 -30.95
N VAL A 815 -22.02 11.24 -30.92
CA VAL A 815 -20.77 11.70 -30.30
C VAL A 815 -19.73 11.94 -31.40
N GLY A 816 -19.58 13.18 -31.81
CA GLY A 816 -18.73 13.51 -32.93
C GLY A 816 -19.21 12.81 -34.22
N GLU A 817 -18.24 12.37 -35.02
CA GLU A 817 -18.52 11.56 -36.23
C GLU A 817 -18.32 10.07 -35.99
N ALA A 818 -17.74 9.67 -34.84
CA ALA A 818 -17.27 8.32 -34.59
C ALA A 818 -18.34 7.42 -33.95
N LEU A 819 -19.21 7.94 -33.08
CA LEU A 819 -20.16 7.12 -32.34
C LEU A 819 -21.57 7.68 -32.44
N GLU A 820 -22.52 6.81 -32.81
CA GLU A 820 -23.96 7.06 -32.71
C GLU A 820 -24.57 5.95 -31.88
N PHE A 821 -25.46 6.28 -30.95
CA PHE A 821 -26.14 5.27 -30.12
C PHE A 821 -27.54 5.71 -29.69
N SER A 822 -28.34 4.74 -29.27
CA SER A 822 -29.57 4.95 -28.51
C SER A 822 -29.61 3.94 -27.35
N ALA A 823 -30.11 4.39 -26.21
CA ALA A 823 -30.28 3.54 -25.04
C ALA A 823 -31.74 3.59 -24.58
N GLU A 824 -32.40 2.44 -24.53
CA GLU A 824 -33.82 2.31 -24.19
C GLU A 824 -33.93 1.48 -22.91
N MET A 825 -34.58 2.02 -21.90
CA MET A 825 -34.88 1.37 -20.64
C MET A 825 -36.31 0.83 -20.69
N THR A 826 -36.44 -0.49 -20.60
CA THR A 826 -37.74 -1.20 -20.46
C THR A 826 -37.89 -1.74 -19.02
N PRO A 827 -39.07 -2.25 -18.62
CA PRO A 827 -39.21 -2.91 -17.32
C PRO A 827 -38.28 -4.12 -17.14
N GLU A 828 -37.85 -4.78 -18.22
CA GLU A 828 -37.10 -6.04 -18.17
C GLU A 828 -35.61 -5.87 -18.43
N PHE A 829 -35.22 -4.89 -19.22
CA PHE A 829 -33.81 -4.73 -19.63
C PHE A 829 -33.48 -3.31 -20.10
N LEU A 830 -32.16 -3.01 -20.15
CA LEU A 830 -31.58 -1.90 -20.89
C LEU A 830 -31.18 -2.39 -22.30
N SER A 831 -31.70 -1.76 -23.35
CA SER A 831 -31.31 -2.02 -24.74
C SER A 831 -30.43 -0.88 -25.24
N VAL A 832 -29.23 -1.18 -25.73
CA VAL A 832 -28.32 -0.21 -26.33
C VAL A 832 -28.05 -0.60 -27.77
N ALA A 833 -28.47 0.24 -28.72
CA ALA A 833 -28.10 0.10 -30.12
C ALA A 833 -27.02 1.14 -30.45
N PHE A 834 -25.99 0.74 -31.18
CA PHE A 834 -24.84 1.59 -31.47
C PHE A 834 -24.28 1.39 -32.88
N SER A 835 -23.57 2.41 -33.36
CA SER A 835 -22.77 2.37 -34.58
C SER A 835 -21.50 3.15 -34.35
N VAL A 836 -20.36 2.53 -34.61
CA VAL A 836 -19.03 3.11 -34.49
C VAL A 836 -18.41 3.19 -35.88
N LYS A 837 -17.94 4.37 -36.25
CA LYS A 837 -17.11 4.60 -37.45
C LYS A 837 -15.68 4.60 -37.03
N ASP A 838 -14.91 3.72 -37.65
CA ASP A 838 -13.50 3.53 -37.35
C ASP A 838 -12.66 3.66 -38.64
N ARG A 839 -11.47 4.21 -38.51
CA ARG A 839 -10.58 4.40 -39.66
C ARG A 839 -9.86 3.13 -40.08
N ARG A 840 -9.51 2.31 -39.09
CA ARG A 840 -8.80 1.04 -39.25
C ARG A 840 -8.95 0.20 -38.01
N ARG A 841 -8.93 -1.08 -38.21
CA ARG A 841 -9.01 -2.02 -37.10
C ARG A 841 -7.67 -2.10 -36.36
N GLY A 842 -7.67 -1.93 -35.02
CA GLY A 842 -6.52 -2.11 -34.16
C GLY A 842 -6.24 -3.58 -33.81
N GLU A 843 -5.05 -3.83 -33.32
CA GLU A 843 -4.69 -5.12 -32.70
C GLU A 843 -5.16 -5.13 -31.25
N ARG A 844 -5.38 -6.32 -30.69
CA ARG A 844 -5.77 -6.46 -29.29
C ARG A 844 -4.81 -7.41 -28.56
N ILE A 845 -4.51 -7.10 -27.31
CA ILE A 845 -3.83 -8.03 -26.41
C ILE A 845 -4.89 -8.99 -25.85
N PRO A 846 -4.70 -10.33 -25.95
CA PRO A 846 -5.63 -11.29 -25.35
C PRO A 846 -5.87 -10.98 -23.89
N GLY A 847 -7.15 -10.93 -23.48
CA GLY A 847 -7.50 -10.64 -22.15
C GLY A 847 -7.46 -9.13 -21.76
N GLN A 848 -7.25 -8.20 -22.68
CA GLN A 848 -7.26 -6.74 -22.44
C GLN A 848 -8.08 -6.00 -23.51
N PRO A 849 -9.43 -6.03 -23.43
CA PRO A 849 -10.33 -5.43 -24.42
C PRO A 849 -10.02 -3.96 -24.73
N TRP A 850 -9.62 -3.20 -23.73
CA TRP A 850 -9.27 -1.77 -23.83
C TRP A 850 -7.97 -1.48 -24.59
N THR A 851 -7.22 -2.48 -25.04
CA THR A 851 -5.98 -2.28 -25.82
C THR A 851 -6.23 -2.24 -27.32
N GLY A 852 -7.40 -2.64 -27.77
CA GLY A 852 -7.87 -2.57 -29.15
C GLY A 852 -9.06 -1.65 -29.30
N ASP A 853 -9.67 -1.69 -30.51
CA ASP A 853 -10.95 -1.03 -30.71
C ASP A 853 -12.01 -1.73 -29.88
N CYS A 854 -12.76 -0.96 -29.11
CA CYS A 854 -13.87 -1.48 -28.35
C CYS A 854 -14.93 -0.43 -28.05
N LEU A 855 -16.12 -0.90 -27.71
CA LEU A 855 -17.15 -0.08 -27.12
C LEU A 855 -17.22 -0.40 -25.63
N GLU A 856 -17.00 0.62 -24.80
CA GLU A 856 -17.15 0.51 -23.35
C GLU A 856 -18.47 1.10 -22.89
N LEU A 857 -19.24 0.35 -22.13
CA LEU A 857 -20.42 0.85 -21.42
C LEU A 857 -20.16 0.91 -19.94
N PHE A 858 -20.51 2.02 -19.32
CA PHE A 858 -20.46 2.21 -17.88
C PHE A 858 -21.86 2.43 -17.35
N LEU A 859 -22.26 1.62 -16.37
CA LEU A 859 -23.58 1.65 -15.77
C LEU A 859 -23.47 1.86 -14.26
N ASP A 860 -24.35 2.69 -13.69
CA ASP A 860 -24.49 2.86 -12.25
C ASP A 860 -25.97 2.75 -11.86
N THR A 861 -26.33 1.63 -11.23
CA THR A 861 -27.71 1.34 -10.83
C THR A 861 -28.15 2.09 -9.59
N ALA A 862 -27.24 2.74 -8.88
CA ALA A 862 -27.49 3.56 -7.70
C ALA A 862 -26.74 4.91 -7.78
N PRO A 863 -27.02 5.73 -8.81
CA PRO A 863 -26.23 6.93 -9.12
C PRO A 863 -26.28 8.00 -8.04
N GLU A 864 -27.26 7.98 -7.14
CA GLU A 864 -27.35 8.87 -5.98
C GLU A 864 -26.60 8.34 -4.75
N SER A 865 -26.22 7.05 -4.78
CA SER A 865 -25.61 6.37 -3.64
C SER A 865 -24.11 6.64 -3.56
N GLY A 866 -23.62 6.93 -2.37
CA GLY A 866 -22.18 7.08 -2.13
C GLY A 866 -21.52 8.21 -2.91
N LEU A 867 -22.22 9.32 -3.16
CA LEU A 867 -21.72 10.48 -3.88
C LEU A 867 -20.53 11.20 -3.21
N ASP A 868 -20.16 10.83 -2.01
CA ASP A 868 -18.92 11.28 -1.39
C ASP A 868 -17.68 10.50 -1.91
N ARG A 869 -17.89 9.47 -2.75
CA ARG A 869 -16.84 8.60 -3.30
C ARG A 869 -16.67 8.82 -4.80
N HIS A 870 -15.43 9.03 -5.21
CA HIS A 870 -15.06 9.07 -6.62
C HIS A 870 -14.98 7.69 -7.24
N LEU A 871 -14.54 6.69 -6.48
CA LEU A 871 -14.31 5.34 -6.98
C LEU A 871 -15.62 4.59 -7.28
N PRO A 872 -15.66 3.78 -8.34
CA PRO A 872 -16.77 2.87 -8.61
C PRO A 872 -17.08 2.00 -7.38
N GLY A 873 -18.36 1.81 -7.08
CA GLY A 873 -18.86 0.94 -6.01
C GLY A 873 -19.52 -0.31 -6.59
N ALA A 874 -20.14 -1.12 -5.73
CA ALA A 874 -20.83 -2.36 -6.13
C ALA A 874 -22.01 -2.15 -7.09
N SER A 875 -22.53 -0.93 -7.21
CA SER A 875 -23.58 -0.54 -8.17
C SER A 875 -23.06 -0.15 -9.55
N VAL A 876 -21.73 -0.12 -9.73
CA VAL A 876 -21.12 0.30 -10.99
C VAL A 876 -20.65 -0.92 -11.77
N TYR A 877 -21.02 -0.96 -13.04
CA TYR A 877 -20.73 -2.03 -13.98
C TYR A 877 -20.01 -1.46 -15.19
N ARG A 878 -19.07 -2.21 -15.73
CA ARG A 878 -18.38 -1.92 -16.97
C ARG A 878 -18.54 -3.09 -17.91
N LEU A 879 -18.90 -2.81 -19.16
CA LEU A 879 -19.09 -3.80 -20.21
C LEU A 879 -18.26 -3.40 -21.43
N PHE A 880 -17.61 -4.38 -22.05
CA PHE A 880 -16.87 -4.21 -23.30
C PHE A 880 -17.57 -5.01 -24.40
N VAL A 881 -17.77 -4.37 -25.55
CA VAL A 881 -18.10 -5.01 -26.80
C VAL A 881 -16.95 -4.81 -27.76
N VAL A 882 -16.31 -5.86 -28.13
CA VAL A 882 -15.05 -5.85 -28.85
C VAL A 882 -15.23 -6.49 -30.22
N PRO A 883 -14.92 -5.79 -31.32
CA PRO A 883 -14.96 -6.39 -32.65
C PRO A 883 -13.79 -7.34 -32.89
N VAL A 884 -13.81 -8.08 -34.01
CA VAL A 884 -12.65 -8.88 -34.45
C VAL A 884 -11.46 -7.96 -34.63
N SER A 885 -10.35 -8.26 -33.98
CA SER A 885 -9.15 -7.44 -34.02
C SER A 885 -8.29 -7.72 -35.25
N ALA A 886 -7.42 -6.77 -35.62
CA ALA A 886 -6.52 -6.93 -36.78
C ALA A 886 -5.56 -8.12 -36.64
N ASN A 887 -5.22 -8.53 -35.42
CA ASN A 887 -4.41 -9.72 -35.14
C ASN A 887 -5.22 -11.01 -35.02
N GLY A 888 -6.49 -11.01 -35.47
CA GLY A 888 -7.33 -12.21 -35.62
C GLY A 888 -8.00 -12.71 -34.34
N LEU A 889 -8.02 -11.94 -33.24
CA LEU A 889 -8.79 -12.32 -32.07
C LEU A 889 -10.29 -12.12 -32.34
N PRO A 890 -11.15 -13.09 -31.95
CA PRO A 890 -12.59 -13.04 -32.26
C PRO A 890 -13.30 -11.91 -31.54
N ALA A 891 -14.45 -11.51 -32.10
CA ALA A 891 -15.34 -10.58 -31.39
C ALA A 891 -15.78 -11.19 -30.05
N GLU A 892 -15.84 -10.35 -29.01
CA GLU A 892 -16.23 -10.80 -27.68
C GLU A 892 -17.03 -9.74 -26.92
N LEU A 893 -17.79 -10.24 -25.94
CA LEU A 893 -18.45 -9.42 -24.93
C LEU A 893 -17.88 -9.81 -23.57
N SER A 894 -17.38 -8.86 -22.84
CA SER A 894 -16.82 -9.08 -21.51
C SER A 894 -17.17 -7.92 -20.57
N GLY A 895 -17.00 -8.09 -19.26
CA GLY A 895 -17.42 -7.05 -18.33
C GLY A 895 -16.82 -7.19 -16.94
N SER A 896 -17.17 -6.25 -16.07
CA SER A 896 -16.72 -6.26 -14.69
C SER A 896 -17.21 -7.53 -13.96
N PRO A 897 -16.47 -8.01 -12.92
CA PRO A 897 -16.77 -9.29 -12.24
C PRO A 897 -18.16 -9.38 -11.60
N ASN A 898 -18.76 -8.23 -11.26
CA ASN A 898 -20.10 -8.12 -10.72
C ASN A 898 -21.20 -8.13 -11.79
N LEU A 899 -20.83 -8.24 -13.08
CA LEU A 899 -21.76 -8.30 -14.21
C LEU A 899 -21.89 -9.74 -14.72
N ASP A 900 -23.13 -10.24 -14.79
CA ASP A 900 -23.40 -11.56 -15.35
C ASP A 900 -23.51 -11.49 -16.89
N CYS A 901 -22.35 -11.52 -17.56
CA CYS A 901 -22.28 -11.43 -19.03
C CYS A 901 -23.01 -12.59 -19.73
N GLY A 902 -23.18 -13.73 -19.07
CA GLY A 902 -23.92 -14.89 -19.64
C GLY A 902 -25.40 -14.64 -19.86
N LYS A 903 -26.00 -13.66 -19.17
CA LYS A 903 -27.39 -13.24 -19.34
C LYS A 903 -27.60 -12.16 -20.40
N ILE A 904 -26.52 -11.54 -20.89
CA ILE A 904 -26.57 -10.43 -21.84
C ILE A 904 -26.74 -10.97 -23.25
N ARG A 905 -27.77 -10.49 -23.98
CA ARG A 905 -27.93 -10.76 -25.40
C ARG A 905 -27.24 -9.64 -26.19
N TRP A 906 -26.44 -10.02 -27.15
CA TRP A 906 -25.76 -9.06 -27.99
C TRP A 906 -25.57 -9.53 -29.42
N SER A 907 -25.44 -8.59 -30.33
CA SER A 907 -25.13 -8.84 -31.73
C SER A 907 -24.17 -7.76 -32.23
N LEU A 908 -23.24 -8.15 -33.09
CA LEU A 908 -22.30 -7.27 -33.72
C LEU A 908 -22.30 -7.54 -35.23
N LYS A 909 -22.29 -6.45 -36.02
CA LYS A 909 -22.12 -6.47 -37.48
C LYS A 909 -20.89 -5.61 -37.78
N GLU A 910 -19.98 -6.13 -38.55
CA GLU A 910 -18.77 -5.47 -38.95
C GLU A 910 -18.81 -5.16 -40.45
N ASN A 911 -18.34 -3.98 -40.84
CA ASN A 911 -18.23 -3.54 -42.24
C ASN A 911 -16.90 -2.82 -42.43
N GLY A 912 -15.87 -3.57 -42.82
CA GLY A 912 -14.49 -3.07 -42.80
C GLY A 912 -14.02 -2.79 -41.37
N ALA A 913 -13.56 -1.57 -41.10
CA ALA A 913 -13.22 -1.15 -39.74
C ALA A 913 -14.43 -0.70 -38.93
N ASP A 914 -15.51 -0.26 -39.59
CA ASP A 914 -16.74 0.14 -38.90
C ASP A 914 -17.45 -1.06 -38.28
N TYR A 915 -18.14 -0.81 -37.17
CA TYR A 915 -18.95 -1.84 -36.52
C TYR A 915 -20.20 -1.26 -35.86
N SER A 916 -21.26 -2.05 -35.83
CA SER A 916 -22.52 -1.67 -35.24
C SER A 916 -23.16 -2.87 -34.53
N GLY A 917 -24.02 -2.62 -33.58
CA GLY A 917 -24.62 -3.70 -32.85
C GLY A 917 -25.75 -3.31 -31.93
N LYS A 918 -26.26 -4.32 -31.24
CA LYS A 918 -27.27 -4.17 -30.20
C LYS A 918 -26.91 -5.02 -29.00
N ILE A 919 -27.11 -4.46 -27.81
CA ILE A 919 -26.86 -5.11 -26.53
C ILE A 919 -28.15 -5.01 -25.74
N GLU A 920 -28.61 -6.12 -25.16
CA GLU A 920 -29.74 -6.15 -24.23
C GLU A 920 -29.26 -6.70 -22.89
N ILE A 921 -29.29 -5.85 -21.87
CA ILE A 921 -28.81 -6.14 -20.52
C ILE A 921 -30.03 -6.30 -19.62
N PRO A 922 -30.42 -7.52 -19.27
CA PRO A 922 -31.49 -7.76 -18.30
C PRO A 922 -31.12 -7.14 -16.94
N TRP A 923 -32.09 -6.54 -16.27
CA TRP A 923 -31.81 -5.88 -14.97
C TRP A 923 -31.25 -6.86 -13.93
N GLU A 924 -31.61 -8.13 -14.01
CA GLU A 924 -31.03 -9.15 -13.14
C GLU A 924 -29.55 -9.42 -13.37
N ALA A 925 -29.02 -9.13 -14.57
CA ALA A 925 -27.58 -9.24 -14.87
C ALA A 925 -26.73 -8.21 -14.12
N ILE A 926 -27.36 -7.10 -13.71
CA ILE A 926 -26.75 -6.03 -12.94
C ILE A 926 -27.41 -5.86 -11.55
N GLY A 927 -28.07 -6.88 -11.06
CA GLY A 927 -28.57 -6.96 -9.69
C GLY A 927 -29.60 -5.89 -9.32
N CYS A 928 -30.41 -5.40 -10.28
CA CYS A 928 -31.47 -4.41 -10.02
C CYS A 928 -32.80 -4.80 -10.68
N SER A 929 -33.85 -4.06 -10.36
CA SER A 929 -35.24 -4.35 -10.82
C SER A 929 -35.82 -3.25 -11.69
N GLY A 930 -35.01 -2.73 -12.65
CA GLY A 930 -35.47 -1.69 -13.57
C GLY A 930 -35.48 -0.28 -12.93
N PRO A 931 -34.36 0.43 -12.94
CA PRO A 931 -34.27 1.77 -12.32
C PRO A 931 -35.00 2.80 -13.19
N ARG A 932 -35.60 3.81 -12.55
CA ARG A 932 -36.17 4.95 -13.28
C ARG A 932 -35.10 5.92 -13.76
N GLU A 933 -33.92 5.85 -13.18
CA GLU A 933 -32.74 6.65 -13.47
C GLU A 933 -31.52 5.76 -13.41
N LEU A 934 -30.68 5.81 -14.43
CA LEU A 934 -29.44 5.04 -14.56
C LEU A 934 -28.27 5.99 -14.79
N GLY A 935 -27.22 5.83 -14.03
CA GLY A 935 -25.92 6.39 -14.39
C GLY A 935 -25.39 5.67 -15.62
N PHE A 936 -25.01 6.39 -16.66
CA PHE A 936 -24.63 5.81 -17.93
C PHE A 936 -23.54 6.60 -18.61
N ASP A 937 -22.58 5.91 -19.17
CA ASP A 937 -21.72 6.45 -20.22
C ASP A 937 -21.36 5.37 -21.23
N ILE A 938 -21.01 5.82 -22.42
CA ILE A 938 -20.60 4.99 -23.54
C ILE A 938 -19.39 5.62 -24.21
N ILE A 939 -18.36 4.81 -24.43
CA ILE A 939 -17.09 5.23 -25.03
C ILE A 939 -16.79 4.31 -26.20
N ALA A 940 -16.49 4.88 -27.37
CA ALA A 940 -15.86 4.14 -28.45
C ALA A 940 -14.36 4.42 -28.45
N ASP A 941 -13.55 3.40 -28.34
CA ASP A 941 -12.10 3.47 -28.40
C ASP A 941 -11.61 3.21 -29.82
N ASP A 942 -10.64 4.01 -30.26
CA ASP A 942 -9.92 3.91 -31.54
C ASP A 942 -8.45 3.56 -31.23
N ALA A 943 -7.97 2.44 -31.76
CA ALA A 943 -6.65 1.91 -31.47
C ALA A 943 -5.75 1.78 -32.70
N GLU A 944 -4.46 1.98 -32.52
CA GLU A 944 -3.42 1.67 -33.51
C GLU A 944 -2.44 0.64 -32.95
N GLY A 945 -2.37 -0.52 -33.59
CA GLY A 945 -1.73 -1.69 -32.98
C GLY A 945 -2.48 -2.02 -31.69
N THR A 946 -1.77 -2.20 -30.60
CA THR A 946 -2.33 -2.46 -29.25
C THR A 946 -2.42 -1.22 -28.37
N LYS A 947 -2.40 -0.03 -28.94
CA LYS A 947 -2.42 1.22 -28.21
C LYS A 947 -3.62 2.04 -28.58
N ARG A 948 -4.44 2.43 -27.59
CA ARG A 948 -5.53 3.38 -27.75
C ARG A 948 -4.96 4.75 -28.17
N LEU A 949 -5.40 5.26 -29.32
CA LEU A 949 -5.04 6.55 -29.87
C LEU A 949 -6.02 7.63 -29.50
N ALA A 950 -7.30 7.31 -29.56
CA ALA A 950 -8.39 8.22 -29.27
C ALA A 950 -9.54 7.50 -28.56
N TYR A 951 -10.43 8.27 -27.99
CA TYR A 951 -11.71 7.79 -27.46
C TYR A 951 -12.81 8.82 -27.69
N HIS A 952 -14.02 8.33 -27.87
CA HIS A 952 -15.21 9.16 -28.12
C HIS A 952 -16.25 8.86 -27.05
N ALA A 953 -16.21 9.62 -25.95
CA ALA A 953 -17.10 9.45 -24.81
C ALA A 953 -18.35 10.32 -24.90
N TRP A 954 -19.51 9.80 -24.52
CA TRP A 954 -20.74 10.59 -24.49
C TRP A 954 -20.71 11.64 -23.39
N ALA A 955 -20.48 11.27 -22.13
CA ALA A 955 -20.56 12.20 -21.00
C ALA A 955 -19.22 12.38 -20.26
N GLY A 956 -18.47 11.34 -20.08
CA GLY A 956 -17.22 11.31 -19.33
C GLY A 956 -15.97 11.46 -20.18
N ASP A 957 -14.94 10.78 -19.74
CA ASP A 957 -13.64 10.71 -20.38
C ASP A 957 -12.95 9.37 -20.03
N ASP A 958 -11.69 9.20 -20.37
CA ASP A 958 -10.89 8.01 -20.09
C ASP A 958 -10.76 7.64 -18.61
N ARG A 959 -11.21 8.50 -17.69
CA ARG A 959 -11.23 8.24 -16.23
C ARG A 959 -12.51 7.58 -15.74
N ASN A 960 -13.42 7.22 -16.63
CA ASN A 960 -14.68 6.54 -16.26
C ASN A 960 -14.44 5.27 -15.44
N HIS A 961 -13.36 4.55 -15.73
CA HIS A 961 -12.95 3.38 -14.97
C HIS A 961 -12.54 3.70 -13.51
N ALA A 962 -12.17 4.95 -13.23
CA ALA A 962 -11.70 5.42 -11.93
C ALA A 962 -12.69 6.35 -11.23
N SER A 963 -13.75 6.85 -11.91
CA SER A 963 -14.69 7.80 -11.32
C SER A 963 -16.09 7.71 -11.91
N ARG A 964 -17.02 7.23 -11.10
CA ARG A 964 -18.46 7.17 -11.41
C ARG A 964 -19.09 8.56 -11.66
N PHE A 965 -18.44 9.63 -11.21
CA PHE A 965 -18.94 11.00 -11.37
C PHE A 965 -18.73 11.56 -12.78
N GLN A 966 -18.08 10.79 -13.63
CA GLN A 966 -17.93 11.13 -15.06
C GLN A 966 -19.20 10.77 -15.86
N PHE A 967 -20.05 9.87 -15.34
CA PHE A 967 -21.20 9.36 -16.06
C PHE A 967 -22.29 10.41 -16.23
N GLY A 968 -22.98 10.34 -17.37
CA GLY A 968 -24.25 11.01 -17.58
C GLY A 968 -25.40 10.26 -16.91
N ARG A 969 -26.62 10.61 -17.29
CA ARG A 969 -27.86 9.99 -16.76
C ARG A 969 -28.83 9.67 -17.87
N ILE A 970 -29.45 8.49 -17.80
CA ILE A 970 -30.62 8.14 -18.59
C ILE A 970 -31.84 8.14 -17.68
N PHE A 971 -32.92 8.74 -18.12
CA PHE A 971 -34.22 8.77 -17.46
C PHE A 971 -35.25 7.97 -18.25
N MET A 972 -36.09 7.18 -17.58
CA MET A 972 -37.10 6.36 -18.21
C MET A 972 -38.25 7.17 -18.83
N GLU A 973 -38.62 8.30 -18.23
CA GLU A 973 -39.73 9.13 -18.70
C GLU A 973 -39.22 10.41 -19.38
N SER A 974 -39.76 10.73 -20.57
CA SER A 974 -39.63 12.04 -21.16
C SER A 974 -40.27 13.11 -20.25
N ARG A 975 -39.68 14.29 -20.17
CA ARG A 975 -40.38 15.46 -19.60
C ARG A 975 -41.78 15.56 -20.25
N ARG A 976 -42.82 15.14 -19.53
CA ARG A 976 -44.11 15.74 -19.70
C ARG A 976 -44.14 17.00 -18.84
N GLU A 977 -44.38 18.11 -19.49
CA GLU A 977 -44.52 19.46 -18.93
C GLU A 977 -45.35 19.54 -17.68
#